data_fb9b347a2725afe482eff2ac022971c9
#
_entry.id   fb9b347a2725afe482eff2ac022971c9
#
_cell.length_a   1.000
_cell.length_b   1.000
_cell.length_c   1.000
_cell.angle_alpha   90.00
_cell.angle_beta   90.00
_cell.angle_gamma   90.00
#
_symmetry.space_group_name_H-M   'P 1'
#
loop_
_entity.id
_entity.type
_entity.pdbx_description
1 polymer ?
#
loop_
_entity_poly.entity_id
_entity_poly.type
_entity_poly.pdbx_seq_one_letter_code
_entity_poly.pdbx_strand_id
1 'polypeptide(L)'
;MKSKTFRHDCYRRFGSKKQSTSFMNTIHKTLIPILIAAASIASARAADDILIADFEGENYGAWKVEGEAFGPGPARGTLKGQMRVDGFAGKGLVNSFFKGDDTVGALTSAEFRIERKFVNFLIGGGKNAEKLRMELLIGGAVVRTATGPNDRPGGAETLAAESWDVAEFAGKMAVIHIVDEAKGGWGHISVDHIAQSDRKAAVLLADAKREFKVEKRYLNLPIKNGAAKQKVTTFVDGRVEVRNDIELADGAPDWWAPMDVSAWRGKTVTLQVDKLREDSTGLSAIEQSDTFPGAENLYREPLRGQFHFSSQRGWNNDPNGMVFFNGEYHLFYQHNPYGWPWGNMHWGHAVSPDMVHWQELGDKLAPDESGPMFSGSAVVDWKNTSGFGKDGKPPLVLLYTAAGHPTVQSLAYSTDGRTFTKLATNPVLKEITDGNRDPKVIWHEPTKKWVMTLYVETKEKQHTIHFFTSPNLRDWTLASVVNGGIDGDKFLFECPDFFELPVDGDASKSKWVLTAADSNYAVGTFDGTTFTPEKTHLRGHRGRGFYAAQTFSDLPGRRVQIGWFQTETRGMPFNQSMTIPLELKLTATPDGPRMTWTPVKELASLRTKSHRFDVPTLAPDAANPFAAVSAELVEVNAEFEPGDAEVSFTVRGATIRYDAKKQELAVNDHRVPAPLRDGKQRITIFCDRTGLEVFASDGLTYVPMPFVPKADDLALGVQAKGGAAKFSALQVHELKSAWGAQ
;
A
#
# COMPACT_ATOMS: atom_id res chain seq x y z
N MET A 1 13.83 17.07 18.19
CA MET A 1 14.43 16.48 17.00
C MET A 1 13.31 16.10 16.05
N LYS A 2 13.30 16.63 14.85
CA LYS A 2 12.14 16.65 13.95
C LYS A 2 11.94 15.32 13.26
N SER A 3 10.82 14.67 13.52
CA SER A 3 10.33 13.53 12.71
C SER A 3 9.81 14.10 11.39
N LYS A 4 10.49 13.81 10.29
CA LYS A 4 10.00 14.09 8.94
C LYS A 4 9.24 12.87 8.45
N THR A 5 7.93 13.00 8.40
CA THR A 5 7.03 12.10 7.70
C THR A 5 7.31 12.21 6.19
N PHE A 6 7.73 11.13 5.55
CA PHE A 6 7.86 11.07 4.10
C PHE A 6 6.47 11.06 3.47
N ARG A 7 6.12 12.15 2.81
CA ARG A 7 5.03 12.19 1.83
C ARG A 7 5.63 11.87 0.46
N HIS A 8 5.14 10.84 -0.17
CA HIS A 8 5.29 10.63 -1.59
C HIS A 8 4.42 11.66 -2.34
N ASP A 9 5.06 12.76 -2.77
CA ASP A 9 4.48 13.65 -3.78
C ASP A 9 4.74 13.06 -5.17
N CYS A 10 3.74 12.43 -5.73
CA CYS A 10 3.69 12.13 -7.15
C CYS A 10 2.23 12.11 -7.62
N TYR A 11 1.57 13.28 -7.68
CA TYR A 11 0.40 13.49 -8.54
C TYR A 11 0.15 14.99 -8.72
N ARG A 12 0.51 15.53 -9.88
CA ARG A 12 -0.15 16.73 -10.42
C ARG A 12 -0.21 16.71 -11.96
N ARG A 13 -1.44 16.93 -12.42
CA ARG A 13 -1.93 17.50 -13.67
C ARG A 13 -2.36 16.54 -14.76
N PHE A 14 -3.70 16.46 -14.94
CA PHE A 14 -4.30 16.69 -16.25
C PHE A 14 -5.68 17.36 -16.07
N GLY A 15 -5.83 18.49 -16.73
CA GLY A 15 -7.01 19.34 -16.67
C GLY A 15 -8.10 18.86 -17.62
N SER A 16 -9.34 19.08 -17.22
CA SER A 16 -10.57 18.86 -17.99
C SER A 16 -10.77 19.92 -19.06
N LYS A 17 -11.13 19.53 -20.27
CA LYS A 17 -11.86 20.39 -21.22
C LYS A 17 -13.21 19.75 -21.54
N LYS A 18 -14.26 20.48 -21.20
CA LYS A 18 -15.64 20.24 -21.67
C LYS A 18 -15.76 20.64 -23.13
N GLN A 19 -16.47 19.85 -23.92
CA GLN A 19 -17.24 20.36 -25.04
C GLN A 19 -18.57 19.61 -25.17
N SER A 20 -19.62 20.40 -25.19
CA SER A 20 -21.00 20.02 -25.44
C SER A 20 -21.30 19.99 -26.95
N THR A 21 -22.10 19.07 -27.41
CA THR A 21 -23.08 19.33 -28.52
C THR A 21 -24.26 18.39 -28.44
N SER A 22 -25.39 19.02 -28.51
CA SER A 22 -26.77 18.52 -28.60
C SER A 22 -27.07 17.96 -29.98
N PHE A 23 -27.89 16.90 -30.08
CA PHE A 23 -28.89 16.76 -31.14
C PHE A 23 -30.07 15.90 -30.68
N MET A 24 -31.27 16.51 -30.80
CA MET A 24 -32.60 15.90 -30.70
C MET A 24 -32.84 14.93 -31.84
N ASN A 25 -33.60 13.87 -31.61
CA ASN A 25 -34.74 13.51 -32.43
C ASN A 25 -35.74 12.58 -31.74
N THR A 26 -36.99 12.91 -31.89
CA THR A 26 -38.22 12.42 -31.29
C THR A 26 -38.77 11.23 -32.09
N ILE A 27 -39.22 10.16 -31.41
CA ILE A 27 -40.30 9.28 -31.91
C ILE A 27 -41.18 8.84 -30.75
N HIS A 28 -42.46 9.16 -30.83
CA HIS A 28 -43.57 8.73 -29.98
C HIS A 28 -43.85 7.23 -30.10
N LYS A 29 -44.02 6.53 -28.96
CA LYS A 29 -45.05 5.48 -28.83
C LYS A 29 -45.52 5.36 -27.38
N THR A 30 -46.80 5.48 -27.22
CA THR A 30 -47.62 5.44 -26.02
C THR A 30 -47.63 4.07 -25.38
N LEU A 31 -47.35 3.96 -24.10
CA LEU A 31 -47.77 2.85 -23.24
C LEU A 31 -48.01 3.35 -21.81
N ILE A 32 -49.09 2.92 -21.24
CA ILE A 32 -49.73 3.30 -19.98
C ILE A 32 -48.79 2.99 -18.75
N PRO A 33 -48.63 3.91 -17.81
CA PRO A 33 -47.82 3.61 -16.60
C PRO A 33 -48.71 2.98 -15.52
N ILE A 34 -48.29 1.81 -15.04
CA ILE A 34 -48.67 1.29 -13.71
C ILE A 34 -47.77 2.00 -12.69
N LEU A 35 -48.37 2.87 -11.87
CA LEU A 35 -47.72 3.53 -10.76
C LEU A 35 -47.47 2.51 -9.64
N ILE A 36 -46.22 2.05 -9.49
CA ILE A 36 -45.72 1.50 -8.25
C ILE A 36 -44.94 2.64 -7.58
N ALA A 37 -45.53 3.23 -6.55
CA ALA A 37 -44.86 4.19 -5.69
C ALA A 37 -43.80 3.45 -4.83
N ALA A 38 -42.59 3.33 -5.33
CA ALA A 38 -41.43 3.02 -4.50
C ALA A 38 -41.03 4.32 -3.77
N ALA A 39 -41.34 4.42 -2.48
CA ALA A 39 -40.82 5.46 -1.63
C ALA A 39 -39.30 5.27 -1.54
N SER A 40 -38.56 5.97 -2.34
CA SER A 40 -37.12 6.12 -2.19
C SER A 40 -36.87 6.94 -0.92
N ILE A 41 -36.54 6.27 0.18
CA ILE A 41 -35.89 6.91 1.33
C ILE A 41 -34.49 7.27 0.82
N ALA A 42 -34.36 8.45 0.22
CA ALA A 42 -33.08 9.05 0.00
C ALA A 42 -32.51 9.36 1.40
N SER A 43 -31.60 8.54 1.88
CA SER A 43 -30.74 8.92 3.01
C SER A 43 -30.02 10.19 2.56
N ALA A 44 -30.44 11.33 3.09
CA ALA A 44 -29.76 12.60 2.88
C ALA A 44 -28.34 12.42 3.41
N ARG A 45 -27.36 12.33 2.50
CA ARG A 45 -25.95 12.39 2.86
C ARG A 45 -25.74 13.70 3.60
N ALA A 46 -25.23 13.65 4.83
CA ALA A 46 -24.86 14.89 5.54
C ALA A 46 -23.94 15.70 4.64
N ALA A 47 -24.25 16.98 4.48
CA ALA A 47 -23.38 17.85 3.69
C ALA A 47 -22.02 17.98 4.39
N ASP A 48 -20.95 18.14 3.61
CA ASP A 48 -19.60 18.30 4.13
C ASP A 48 -19.55 19.54 5.05
N ASP A 49 -18.72 19.47 6.10
CA ASP A 49 -18.48 20.59 7.01
C ASP A 49 -17.85 21.76 6.26
N ILE A 50 -18.17 22.99 6.68
CA ILE A 50 -17.63 24.22 6.10
C ILE A 50 -16.60 24.78 7.08
N LEU A 51 -15.32 24.68 6.74
CA LEU A 51 -14.24 25.21 7.55
C LEU A 51 -14.29 26.76 7.57
N ILE A 52 -14.30 27.36 8.77
CA ILE A 52 -14.17 28.80 8.99
C ILE A 52 -12.70 29.14 9.22
N ALA A 53 -12.01 28.41 10.11
CA ALA A 53 -10.59 28.56 10.39
C ALA A 53 -9.98 27.28 10.96
N ASP A 54 -8.77 26.92 10.49
CA ASP A 54 -7.95 25.83 11.03
C ASP A 54 -6.63 26.31 11.62
N PHE A 55 -6.33 27.59 11.50
CA PHE A 55 -5.13 28.26 12.01
C PHE A 55 -3.80 27.61 11.59
N GLU A 56 -3.75 26.92 10.46
CA GLU A 56 -2.55 26.25 9.94
C GLU A 56 -1.60 27.20 9.19
N GLY A 57 -2.02 28.44 8.91
CA GLY A 57 -1.23 29.46 8.22
C GLY A 57 -0.07 30.01 9.07
N GLU A 58 0.86 30.75 8.44
CA GLU A 58 1.95 31.44 9.14
C GLU A 58 1.46 32.66 9.93
N ASN A 59 0.33 33.23 9.57
CA ASN A 59 -0.34 34.37 10.22
C ASN A 59 -1.85 34.11 10.28
N TYR A 60 -2.59 35.01 10.89
CA TYR A 60 -4.04 34.88 11.06
C TYR A 60 -4.87 35.16 9.79
N GLY A 61 -4.24 35.39 8.64
CA GLY A 61 -4.95 35.57 7.36
C GLY A 61 -5.89 36.77 7.37
N ALA A 62 -7.18 36.52 7.11
CA ALA A 62 -8.21 37.54 7.06
C ALA A 62 -8.75 37.98 8.44
N TRP A 63 -8.23 37.46 9.55
CA TRP A 63 -8.63 37.83 10.88
C TRP A 63 -7.96 39.16 11.30
N LYS A 64 -8.72 40.08 11.87
CA LYS A 64 -8.19 41.29 12.47
C LYS A 64 -7.60 40.96 13.85
N VAL A 65 -6.37 41.38 14.10
CA VAL A 65 -5.66 41.20 15.38
C VAL A 65 -5.60 42.51 16.11
N GLU A 66 -5.99 42.52 17.38
CA GLU A 66 -5.92 43.71 18.27
C GLU A 66 -5.20 43.30 19.57
N GLY A 67 -4.35 44.21 20.09
CA GLY A 67 -3.55 43.94 21.28
C GLY A 67 -2.35 43.03 21.04
N GLU A 68 -1.78 42.46 22.10
CA GLU A 68 -0.53 41.71 22.04
C GLU A 68 -0.69 40.20 22.40
N ALA A 69 -1.81 39.79 23.00
CA ALA A 69 -1.99 38.48 23.58
C ALA A 69 -1.83 37.32 22.55
N PHE A 70 -2.28 37.53 21.31
CA PHE A 70 -2.29 36.50 20.29
C PHE A 70 -1.00 36.40 19.45
N GLY A 71 -0.06 37.35 19.63
CA GLY A 71 1.16 37.40 18.85
C GLY A 71 0.96 37.64 17.33
N PRO A 72 1.99 37.42 16.49
CA PRO A 72 1.95 37.74 15.06
C PRO A 72 1.22 36.70 14.21
N GLY A 73 0.88 35.54 14.76
CA GLY A 73 0.22 34.45 14.07
C GLY A 73 -0.05 33.26 14.97
N PRO A 74 -0.70 32.21 14.45
CA PRO A 74 -1.06 31.02 15.22
C PRO A 74 0.13 30.38 15.93
N ALA A 75 -0.06 30.00 17.19
CA ALA A 75 0.94 29.27 17.96
C ALA A 75 1.14 27.87 17.38
N ARG A 76 2.37 27.33 17.46
CA ARG A 76 2.70 25.98 17.02
C ARG A 76 2.73 25.01 18.20
N GLY A 77 1.63 25.00 18.96
CA GLY A 77 1.50 24.23 20.20
C GLY A 77 1.87 25.07 21.44
N THR A 78 2.55 24.44 22.39
CA THR A 78 2.92 25.02 23.68
C THR A 78 3.85 26.23 23.55
N LEU A 79 3.50 27.35 24.13
CA LEU A 79 4.33 28.54 24.19
C LEU A 79 5.33 28.49 25.36
N LYS A 80 6.33 29.38 25.34
CA LYS A 80 7.38 29.41 26.36
C LYS A 80 6.79 29.78 27.73
N GLY A 81 6.97 28.91 28.71
CA GLY A 81 6.48 29.10 30.08
C GLY A 81 5.05 28.63 30.33
N GLN A 82 4.36 28.15 29.30
CA GLN A 82 3.03 27.56 29.38
C GLN A 82 3.13 26.06 29.70
N MET A 83 2.12 25.52 30.37
CA MET A 83 1.95 24.05 30.47
C MET A 83 1.75 23.45 29.08
N ARG A 84 1.93 22.15 28.95
CA ARG A 84 1.79 21.45 27.67
C ARG A 84 0.36 21.60 27.13
N VAL A 85 0.25 22.20 25.94
CA VAL A 85 -1.00 22.36 25.21
C VAL A 85 -1.25 21.14 24.32
N ASP A 86 -2.41 20.51 24.50
CA ASP A 86 -2.85 19.33 23.75
C ASP A 86 -4.30 19.48 23.25
N GLY A 87 -4.76 18.56 22.39
CA GLY A 87 -6.15 18.48 21.94
C GLY A 87 -6.51 19.42 20.79
N PHE A 88 -5.57 20.15 20.22
CA PHE A 88 -5.79 20.93 19.00
C PHE A 88 -5.58 20.07 17.73
N ALA A 89 -6.16 20.50 16.62
CA ALA A 89 -6.03 19.83 15.33
C ALA A 89 -4.80 20.33 14.57
N GLY A 90 -4.15 19.49 13.77
CA GLY A 90 -3.04 19.91 12.93
C GLY A 90 -1.79 20.36 13.69
N LYS A 91 -1.27 21.59 13.36
CA LYS A 91 -0.02 22.14 13.89
C LYS A 91 -0.16 23.54 14.50
N GLY A 92 -1.23 24.26 14.16
CA GLY A 92 -1.47 25.62 14.53
C GLY A 92 -2.71 25.77 15.42
N LEU A 93 -2.74 26.76 16.28
CA LEU A 93 -3.93 27.14 17.07
C LEU A 93 -3.86 28.60 17.44
N VAL A 94 -5.01 29.21 17.76
CA VAL A 94 -5.08 30.47 18.51
C VAL A 94 -4.65 30.18 19.94
N ASN A 95 -3.71 30.98 20.47
CA ASN A 95 -3.26 30.87 21.86
C ASN A 95 -2.83 32.23 22.37
N SER A 96 -3.61 32.80 23.27
CA SER A 96 -3.36 34.14 23.81
C SER A 96 -2.28 34.22 24.89
N PHE A 97 -1.60 33.12 25.20
CA PHE A 97 -0.45 33.07 26.13
C PHE A 97 0.86 33.59 25.50
N PHE A 98 0.83 34.38 24.44
CA PHE A 98 2.02 34.75 23.65
C PHE A 98 3.15 35.40 24.47
N LYS A 99 2.82 36.25 25.44
CA LYS A 99 3.77 36.83 26.40
C LYS A 99 3.40 36.54 27.87
N GLY A 100 2.66 35.47 28.10
CA GLY A 100 2.15 35.04 29.39
C GLY A 100 0.73 35.58 29.68
N ASP A 101 0.21 35.29 30.89
CA ASP A 101 -1.17 35.55 31.32
C ASP A 101 -1.51 37.03 31.56
N ASP A 102 -0.61 37.98 31.32
CA ASP A 102 -0.82 39.39 31.61
C ASP A 102 -1.06 40.28 30.37
N THR A 103 -0.96 39.68 29.18
CA THR A 103 -1.24 40.40 27.92
C THR A 103 -2.71 40.27 27.53
N VAL A 104 -3.24 41.30 26.87
CA VAL A 104 -4.64 41.33 26.42
C VAL A 104 -4.73 41.57 24.93
N GLY A 105 -5.85 41.14 24.31
CA GLY A 105 -6.06 41.30 22.88
C GLY A 105 -7.36 40.69 22.40
N ALA A 106 -7.60 40.82 21.08
CA ALA A 106 -8.74 40.19 20.42
C ALA A 106 -8.42 39.79 19.00
N LEU A 107 -9.12 38.75 18.52
CA LEU A 107 -9.15 38.32 17.14
C LEU A 107 -10.59 38.42 16.61
N THR A 108 -10.78 39.02 15.44
CA THR A 108 -12.09 39.13 14.79
C THR A 108 -12.05 38.49 13.38
N SER A 109 -12.93 37.54 13.09
CA SER A 109 -13.01 36.90 11.79
C SER A 109 -13.55 37.85 10.71
N ALA A 110 -13.33 37.50 9.45
CA ALA A 110 -14.15 37.99 8.36
C ALA A 110 -15.62 37.55 8.56
N GLU A 111 -16.57 38.31 7.98
CA GLU A 111 -17.97 37.90 7.96
C GLU A 111 -18.16 36.61 7.16
N PHE A 112 -18.97 35.69 7.68
CA PHE A 112 -19.39 34.47 7.00
C PHE A 112 -20.89 34.22 7.12
N ARG A 113 -21.47 33.50 6.18
CA ARG A 113 -22.89 33.13 6.22
C ARG A 113 -23.07 31.85 7.04
N ILE A 114 -24.10 31.79 7.88
CA ILE A 114 -24.49 30.58 8.59
C ILE A 114 -25.25 29.66 7.60
N GLU A 115 -24.64 28.51 7.28
CA GLU A 115 -25.15 27.55 6.28
C GLU A 115 -25.41 26.18 6.88
N ARG A 116 -25.01 25.91 8.13
CA ARG A 116 -25.19 24.65 8.85
C ARG A 116 -25.83 24.89 10.21
N LYS A 117 -26.27 23.80 10.85
CA LYS A 117 -26.99 23.86 12.15
C LYS A 117 -26.10 24.21 13.33
N PHE A 118 -24.81 23.86 13.26
CA PHE A 118 -23.87 24.04 14.35
C PHE A 118 -22.64 24.79 13.89
N VAL A 119 -22.01 25.54 14.81
CA VAL A 119 -20.61 25.95 14.73
C VAL A 119 -19.85 25.15 15.77
N ASN A 120 -18.96 24.27 15.31
CA ASN A 120 -18.12 23.40 16.13
C ASN A 120 -16.72 24.00 16.23
N PHE A 121 -16.07 23.87 17.38
CA PHE A 121 -14.72 24.38 17.61
C PHE A 121 -14.04 23.62 18.76
N LEU A 122 -12.73 23.76 18.86
CA LEU A 122 -11.93 23.31 19.99
C LEU A 122 -11.58 24.51 20.85
N ILE A 123 -11.74 24.40 22.20
CA ILE A 123 -11.51 25.50 23.13
C ILE A 123 -10.81 25.00 24.40
N GLY A 124 -9.85 25.79 24.89
CA GLY A 124 -9.07 25.55 26.11
C GLY A 124 -8.73 26.88 26.85
N GLY A 125 -7.88 26.76 27.85
CA GLY A 125 -7.49 27.95 28.66
C GLY A 125 -8.41 28.21 29.86
N GLY A 126 -8.43 29.45 30.32
CA GLY A 126 -9.14 29.87 31.53
C GLY A 126 -10.64 29.99 31.38
N LYS A 127 -11.37 29.70 32.46
CA LYS A 127 -12.83 29.82 32.56
C LYS A 127 -13.21 31.16 33.14
N ASN A 128 -13.42 32.13 32.26
CA ASN A 128 -13.84 33.48 32.64
C ASN A 128 -14.65 34.09 31.48
N ALA A 129 -15.94 33.79 31.40
CA ALA A 129 -16.81 34.24 30.33
C ALA A 129 -16.93 35.76 30.17
N GLU A 130 -16.56 36.57 31.18
CA GLU A 130 -16.56 38.00 31.09
C GLU A 130 -15.29 38.55 30.40
N LYS A 131 -14.14 37.87 30.56
CA LYS A 131 -12.83 38.34 30.11
C LYS A 131 -12.09 37.41 29.14
N LEU A 132 -12.42 36.12 29.12
CA LEU A 132 -11.84 35.10 28.26
C LEU A 132 -12.97 34.40 27.50
N ARG A 133 -13.20 34.78 26.28
CA ARG A 133 -14.37 34.30 25.58
C ARG A 133 -14.18 34.24 24.05
N MET A 134 -14.84 33.31 23.46
CA MET A 134 -15.14 33.28 22.04
C MET A 134 -16.62 33.61 21.87
N GLU A 135 -16.95 34.53 20.98
CA GLU A 135 -18.29 35.06 20.74
C GLU A 135 -18.71 34.88 19.30
N LEU A 136 -19.99 34.57 19.06
CA LEU A 136 -20.62 34.67 17.74
C LEU A 136 -21.50 35.94 17.73
N LEU A 137 -21.24 36.82 16.80
CA LEU A 137 -21.98 38.06 16.60
C LEU A 137 -22.81 38.02 15.35
N ILE A 138 -24.05 38.51 15.43
CA ILE A 138 -24.96 38.71 14.29
C ILE A 138 -25.49 40.14 14.34
N GLY A 139 -25.21 40.93 13.30
CA GLY A 139 -25.55 42.36 13.27
C GLY A 139 -24.93 43.16 14.43
N GLY A 140 -23.75 42.73 14.91
CA GLY A 140 -23.04 43.34 16.04
C GLY A 140 -23.53 42.91 17.41
N ALA A 141 -24.57 42.10 17.55
CA ALA A 141 -25.04 41.55 18.82
C ALA A 141 -24.45 40.18 19.09
N VAL A 142 -23.96 39.93 20.28
CA VAL A 142 -23.46 38.59 20.72
C VAL A 142 -24.67 37.67 20.91
N VAL A 143 -24.66 36.53 20.18
CA VAL A 143 -25.74 35.52 20.22
C VAL A 143 -25.30 34.22 20.84
N ARG A 144 -24.01 33.93 20.87
CA ARG A 144 -23.39 32.74 21.51
C ARG A 144 -22.06 33.12 22.12
N THR A 145 -21.69 32.44 23.22
CA THR A 145 -20.42 32.65 23.93
C THR A 145 -19.90 31.31 24.43
N ALA A 146 -18.58 31.13 24.39
CA ALA A 146 -17.85 30.01 25.00
C ALA A 146 -16.61 30.54 25.73
N THR A 147 -16.10 29.79 26.71
CA THR A 147 -14.91 30.09 27.49
C THR A 147 -14.14 28.79 27.78
N GLY A 148 -12.84 28.88 28.09
CA GLY A 148 -12.07 27.71 28.47
C GLY A 148 -12.58 27.00 29.76
N PRO A 149 -12.14 25.79 30.05
CA PRO A 149 -12.68 24.98 31.15
C PRO A 149 -12.02 25.25 32.53
N ASN A 150 -10.87 25.94 32.60
CA ASN A 150 -10.05 25.96 33.80
C ASN A 150 -10.35 27.16 34.69
N ASP A 151 -10.79 26.92 35.93
CA ASP A 151 -11.15 27.95 36.93
C ASP A 151 -10.37 27.83 38.23
N ARG A 152 -9.37 26.92 38.34
CA ARG A 152 -8.60 26.63 39.55
C ARG A 152 -7.22 26.08 39.23
N PRO A 153 -6.24 26.16 40.18
CA PRO A 153 -4.94 25.50 40.02
C PRO A 153 -5.06 24.00 39.72
N GLY A 154 -4.16 23.47 38.88
CA GLY A 154 -4.12 22.05 38.56
C GLY A 154 -5.02 21.64 37.39
N GLY A 155 -5.53 22.56 36.59
CA GLY A 155 -6.19 22.30 35.32
C GLY A 155 -5.23 21.79 34.23
N ALA A 156 -5.75 21.56 33.05
CA ALA A 156 -4.99 21.07 31.86
C ALA A 156 -5.17 22.04 30.69
N GLU A 157 -4.10 22.22 29.91
CA GLU A 157 -4.10 22.96 28.63
C GLU A 157 -4.63 22.13 27.46
N THR A 158 -5.56 21.21 27.72
CA THR A 158 -6.15 20.37 26.68
C THR A 158 -7.41 21.03 26.14
N LEU A 159 -7.44 21.32 24.83
CA LEU A 159 -8.63 21.84 24.18
C LEU A 159 -9.71 20.75 24.12
N ALA A 160 -10.94 21.14 24.42
CA ALA A 160 -12.13 20.28 24.32
C ALA A 160 -13.03 20.74 23.18
N ALA A 161 -13.75 19.79 22.58
CA ALA A 161 -14.70 20.10 21.52
C ALA A 161 -15.98 20.70 22.11
N GLU A 162 -16.40 21.84 21.53
CA GLU A 162 -17.67 22.48 21.85
C GLU A 162 -18.49 22.81 20.60
N SER A 163 -19.77 23.09 20.79
CA SER A 163 -20.70 23.38 19.69
C SER A 163 -21.72 24.43 20.09
N TRP A 164 -21.93 25.38 19.22
CA TRP A 164 -23.06 26.28 19.28
C TRP A 164 -24.17 25.80 18.33
N ASP A 165 -25.38 25.64 18.82
CA ASP A 165 -26.57 25.49 17.95
C ASP A 165 -26.88 26.86 17.35
N VAL A 166 -26.81 26.97 16.03
CA VAL A 166 -27.02 28.18 15.27
C VAL A 166 -28.12 28.05 14.22
N ALA A 167 -28.91 26.98 14.29
CA ALA A 167 -29.98 26.68 13.33
C ALA A 167 -30.99 27.84 13.19
N GLU A 168 -31.30 28.57 14.29
CA GLU A 168 -32.20 29.72 14.28
C GLU A 168 -31.65 30.93 13.49
N PHE A 169 -30.33 30.95 13.24
CA PHE A 169 -29.64 32.02 12.52
C PHE A 169 -29.31 31.64 11.07
N ALA A 170 -29.86 30.56 10.56
CA ALA A 170 -29.58 30.09 9.20
C ALA A 170 -29.76 31.23 8.16
N GLY A 171 -28.75 31.38 7.27
CA GLY A 171 -28.72 32.39 6.22
C GLY A 171 -28.26 33.80 6.67
N LYS A 172 -28.10 34.05 7.97
CA LYS A 172 -27.59 35.35 8.48
C LYS A 172 -26.06 35.43 8.33
N MET A 173 -25.56 36.66 8.23
CA MET A 173 -24.14 36.95 8.29
C MET A 173 -23.69 36.97 9.75
N ALA A 174 -22.56 36.38 10.05
CA ALA A 174 -22.01 36.27 11.40
C ALA A 174 -20.51 36.59 11.41
N VAL A 175 -20.01 36.96 12.59
CA VAL A 175 -18.60 37.21 12.88
C VAL A 175 -18.22 36.43 14.15
N ILE A 176 -17.04 35.84 14.17
CA ILE A 176 -16.45 35.28 15.39
C ILE A 176 -15.47 36.28 15.98
N HIS A 177 -15.59 36.50 17.28
CA HIS A 177 -14.73 37.37 18.07
C HIS A 177 -14.12 36.56 19.22
N ILE A 178 -12.79 36.48 19.32
CA ILE A 178 -12.06 35.81 20.40
C ILE A 178 -11.38 36.86 21.22
N VAL A 179 -11.70 36.93 22.51
CA VAL A 179 -11.33 38.01 23.41
C VAL A 179 -10.51 37.48 24.57
N ASP A 180 -9.42 38.16 24.84
CA ASP A 180 -8.62 38.02 26.06
C ASP A 180 -8.43 39.39 26.72
N GLU A 181 -9.14 39.58 27.83
CA GLU A 181 -9.08 40.77 28.71
C GLU A 181 -8.66 40.37 30.13
N ALA A 182 -8.25 39.11 30.33
CA ALA A 182 -7.86 38.63 31.66
C ALA A 182 -6.39 38.88 31.96
N LYS A 183 -6.05 38.75 33.23
CA LYS A 183 -4.68 38.79 33.74
C LYS A 183 -4.52 37.84 34.90
N GLY A 184 -3.28 37.36 35.10
CA GLY A 184 -2.95 36.43 36.18
C GLY A 184 -3.27 34.99 35.81
N GLY A 185 -3.13 34.03 36.73
CA GLY A 185 -3.23 32.61 36.47
C GLY A 185 -4.51 32.21 35.72
N TRP A 186 -4.36 31.40 34.65
CA TRP A 186 -5.39 31.08 33.67
C TRP A 186 -5.93 32.29 32.89
N GLY A 187 -5.11 33.37 32.78
CA GLY A 187 -5.46 34.59 32.06
C GLY A 187 -5.28 34.49 30.55
N HIS A 188 -5.59 33.35 29.92
CA HIS A 188 -5.47 33.14 28.48
C HIS A 188 -6.55 32.19 27.94
N ILE A 189 -6.78 32.26 26.64
CA ILE A 189 -7.72 31.40 25.90
C ILE A 189 -7.00 30.74 24.71
N SER A 190 -7.32 29.47 24.47
CA SER A 190 -6.88 28.72 23.29
C SER A 190 -8.07 28.26 22.47
N VAL A 191 -8.05 28.48 21.15
CA VAL A 191 -9.14 28.08 20.23
C VAL A 191 -8.55 27.49 18.97
N ASP A 192 -9.24 26.48 18.42
CA ASP A 192 -8.81 25.86 17.17
C ASP A 192 -9.97 25.24 16.41
N HIS A 193 -9.75 24.97 15.14
CA HIS A 193 -10.60 24.20 14.22
C HIS A 193 -12.07 24.60 14.27
N ILE A 194 -12.37 25.82 13.85
CA ILE A 194 -13.73 26.36 13.81
C ILE A 194 -14.38 25.97 12.48
N ALA A 195 -15.51 25.24 12.52
CA ALA A 195 -16.20 24.79 11.33
C ALA A 195 -17.73 24.80 11.52
N GLN A 196 -18.47 25.02 10.45
CA GLN A 196 -19.92 24.82 10.44
C GLN A 196 -20.23 23.36 10.08
N SER A 197 -21.18 22.73 10.78
CA SER A 197 -21.58 21.34 10.58
C SER A 197 -23.10 21.15 10.77
N ASP A 198 -23.67 20.15 10.13
CA ASP A 198 -25.05 19.70 10.43
C ASP A 198 -25.11 18.75 11.64
N ARG A 199 -23.94 18.40 12.20
CA ARG A 199 -23.80 17.57 13.40
C ARG A 199 -23.05 18.33 14.49
N LYS A 200 -23.45 18.13 15.75
CA LYS A 200 -22.74 18.63 16.93
C LYS A 200 -21.33 18.05 16.99
N ALA A 201 -20.37 18.77 17.52
CA ALA A 201 -19.08 18.21 17.85
C ALA A 201 -19.29 17.09 18.89
N ALA A 202 -18.83 15.89 18.55
CA ALA A 202 -18.96 14.76 19.45
C ALA A 202 -17.87 14.79 20.51
N VAL A 203 -18.21 14.40 21.72
CA VAL A 203 -17.23 14.15 22.78
C VAL A 203 -16.39 12.94 22.37
N LEU A 204 -15.07 13.03 22.53
CA LEU A 204 -14.18 11.90 22.36
C LEU A 204 -14.14 11.07 23.64
N LEU A 205 -14.61 9.84 23.54
CA LEU A 205 -14.46 8.85 24.59
C LEU A 205 -13.04 8.28 24.52
N ALA A 206 -12.29 8.39 25.60
CA ALA A 206 -11.00 7.72 25.72
C ALA A 206 -11.23 6.22 26.01
N ASP A 207 -10.40 5.37 25.40
CA ASP A 207 -10.36 3.93 25.70
C ASP A 207 -11.73 3.23 25.60
N ALA A 208 -12.54 3.58 24.60
CA ALA A 208 -13.83 2.94 24.34
C ALA A 208 -13.63 1.44 24.06
N LYS A 209 -14.39 0.58 24.74
CA LYS A 209 -14.18 -0.88 24.70
C LYS A 209 -15.43 -1.64 24.26
N ARG A 210 -15.20 -2.76 23.58
CA ARG A 210 -16.21 -3.78 23.35
C ARG A 210 -15.61 -5.17 23.55
N GLU A 211 -16.31 -6.01 24.29
CA GLU A 211 -15.89 -7.38 24.63
C GLU A 211 -16.68 -8.41 23.85
N PHE A 212 -16.00 -9.49 23.45
CA PHE A 212 -16.56 -10.62 22.74
C PHE A 212 -16.09 -11.91 23.40
N LYS A 213 -17.03 -12.76 23.81
CA LYS A 213 -16.73 -14.18 24.05
C LYS A 213 -16.61 -14.82 22.68
N VAL A 214 -15.43 -15.33 22.31
CA VAL A 214 -15.19 -15.86 20.97
C VAL A 214 -15.91 -17.19 20.77
N GLU A 215 -16.95 -17.18 19.95
CA GLU A 215 -17.75 -18.35 19.57
C GLU A 215 -17.68 -18.62 18.06
N LYS A 216 -17.43 -17.60 17.26
CA LYS A 216 -17.37 -17.65 15.80
C LYS A 216 -15.96 -17.42 15.29
N ARG A 217 -15.75 -17.63 13.99
CA ARG A 217 -14.44 -17.51 13.36
C ARG A 217 -13.94 -16.08 13.25
N TYR A 218 -14.84 -15.15 12.88
CA TYR A 218 -14.47 -13.76 12.55
C TYR A 218 -15.15 -12.76 13.48
N LEU A 219 -14.43 -11.67 13.76
CA LEU A 219 -15.01 -10.36 14.07
C LEU A 219 -14.96 -9.54 12.78
N ASN A 220 -16.11 -9.14 12.26
CA ASN A 220 -16.20 -8.35 11.03
C ASN A 220 -16.18 -6.86 11.38
N LEU A 221 -15.08 -6.18 11.02
CA LEU A 221 -14.87 -4.76 11.29
C LEU A 221 -15.38 -3.93 10.11
N PRO A 222 -16.23 -2.91 10.35
CA PRO A 222 -16.72 -2.03 9.31
C PRO A 222 -15.64 -1.03 8.91
N ILE A 223 -15.23 -0.99 7.63
CA ILE A 223 -14.16 -0.11 7.12
C ILE A 223 -14.74 0.97 6.23
N LYS A 224 -14.28 2.21 6.44
CA LYS A 224 -14.58 3.36 5.59
C LYS A 224 -13.29 3.97 5.08
N ASN A 225 -12.95 3.73 3.81
CA ASN A 225 -11.73 4.23 3.20
C ASN A 225 -11.63 5.76 3.28
N GLY A 226 -10.54 6.26 3.85
CA GLY A 226 -10.30 7.69 4.06
C GLY A 226 -10.93 8.27 5.33
N ALA A 227 -11.59 7.46 6.17
CA ALA A 227 -11.99 7.90 7.50
C ALA A 227 -10.76 8.14 8.40
N ALA A 228 -10.96 8.87 9.50
CA ALA A 228 -9.90 9.07 10.48
C ALA A 228 -9.45 7.71 11.05
N LYS A 229 -8.13 7.45 11.02
CA LYS A 229 -7.54 6.25 11.60
C LYS A 229 -7.71 6.25 13.10
N GLN A 230 -8.32 5.20 13.63
CA GLN A 230 -8.49 4.95 15.05
C GLN A 230 -7.46 3.90 15.49
N LYS A 231 -6.73 4.16 16.58
CA LYS A 231 -5.86 3.15 17.16
C LYS A 231 -6.71 2.13 17.91
N VAL A 232 -6.73 0.91 17.38
CA VAL A 232 -7.47 -0.23 17.93
C VAL A 232 -6.49 -1.20 18.57
N THR A 233 -6.60 -1.41 19.89
CA THR A 233 -5.84 -2.43 20.63
C THR A 233 -6.72 -3.65 20.85
N THR A 234 -6.25 -4.80 20.40
CA THR A 234 -6.89 -6.10 20.65
C THR A 234 -6.26 -6.74 21.88
N PHE A 235 -7.11 -7.08 22.86
CA PHE A 235 -6.70 -7.84 24.03
C PHE A 235 -7.32 -9.24 23.96
N VAL A 236 -6.57 -10.24 24.44
CA VAL A 236 -7.03 -11.61 24.60
C VAL A 236 -6.86 -12.00 26.07
N ASP A 237 -7.95 -12.31 26.78
CA ASP A 237 -7.97 -12.55 28.23
C ASP A 237 -7.21 -11.46 29.01
N GLY A 238 -7.38 -10.19 28.61
CA GLY A 238 -6.78 -9.02 29.24
C GLY A 238 -5.31 -8.73 28.87
N ARG A 239 -4.69 -9.53 28.01
CA ARG A 239 -3.33 -9.31 27.52
C ARG A 239 -3.38 -8.68 26.13
N VAL A 240 -2.52 -7.68 25.88
CA VAL A 240 -2.37 -7.08 24.56
C VAL A 240 -1.85 -8.12 23.56
N GLU A 241 -2.56 -8.28 22.47
CA GLU A 241 -2.18 -9.17 21.36
C GLU A 241 -1.63 -8.37 20.19
N VAL A 242 -2.35 -7.33 19.74
CA VAL A 242 -1.97 -6.51 18.58
C VAL A 242 -2.55 -5.10 18.66
N ARG A 243 -1.88 -4.15 18.02
CA ARG A 243 -2.35 -2.77 17.85
C ARG A 243 -2.36 -2.42 16.37
N ASN A 244 -3.49 -1.89 15.90
CA ASN A 244 -3.70 -1.49 14.51
C ASN A 244 -4.32 -0.10 14.41
N ASP A 245 -3.99 0.62 13.35
CA ASP A 245 -4.64 1.87 12.97
C ASP A 245 -5.73 1.54 11.94
N ILE A 246 -7.00 1.68 12.33
CA ILE A 246 -8.15 1.22 11.54
C ILE A 246 -9.07 2.40 11.20
N GLU A 247 -9.49 2.51 9.95
CA GLU A 247 -10.47 3.47 9.44
C GLU A 247 -11.89 2.93 9.69
N LEU A 248 -12.34 2.89 10.98
CA LEU A 248 -13.66 2.39 11.34
C LEU A 248 -14.77 3.26 10.75
N ALA A 249 -15.79 2.62 10.19
CA ALA A 249 -16.92 3.32 9.59
C ALA A 249 -17.92 3.79 10.65
N ASP A 250 -18.27 5.07 10.58
CA ASP A 250 -19.47 5.61 11.24
C ASP A 250 -20.64 5.56 10.26
N GLY A 251 -21.48 4.55 10.36
CA GLY A 251 -22.57 4.27 9.44
C GLY A 251 -22.23 3.22 8.39
N ALA A 252 -22.59 3.42 7.12
CA ALA A 252 -22.41 2.42 6.07
C ALA A 252 -20.92 2.25 5.70
N PRO A 253 -20.34 1.05 5.87
CA PRO A 253 -18.98 0.77 5.48
C PRO A 253 -18.82 0.66 3.96
N ASP A 254 -17.61 0.91 3.46
CA ASP A 254 -17.26 0.59 2.08
C ASP A 254 -17.03 -0.92 1.92
N TRP A 255 -16.49 -1.56 2.95
CA TRP A 255 -16.26 -3.00 3.03
C TRP A 255 -16.06 -3.47 4.47
N TRP A 256 -15.98 -4.78 4.68
CA TRP A 256 -15.78 -5.41 5.97
C TRP A 256 -14.45 -6.15 6.04
N ALA A 257 -13.66 -5.87 7.07
CA ALA A 257 -12.40 -6.57 7.33
C ALA A 257 -12.65 -7.74 8.30
N PRO A 258 -12.45 -9.00 7.87
CA PRO A 258 -12.64 -10.17 8.73
C PRO A 258 -11.40 -10.40 9.61
N MET A 259 -11.47 -10.08 10.89
CA MET A 259 -10.45 -10.44 11.86
C MET A 259 -10.66 -11.90 12.27
N ASP A 260 -9.77 -12.81 11.85
CA ASP A 260 -9.86 -14.23 12.23
C ASP A 260 -9.45 -14.40 13.70
N VAL A 261 -10.42 -14.72 14.54
CA VAL A 261 -10.28 -14.92 15.98
C VAL A 261 -10.38 -16.40 16.37
N SER A 262 -10.36 -17.32 15.40
CA SER A 262 -10.55 -18.75 15.63
C SER A 262 -9.52 -19.37 16.58
N ALA A 263 -8.28 -18.86 16.60
CA ALA A 263 -7.23 -19.28 17.54
C ALA A 263 -7.56 -18.93 19.01
N TRP A 264 -8.51 -18.02 19.24
CA TRP A 264 -8.93 -17.57 20.57
C TRP A 264 -10.31 -18.07 20.95
N ARG A 265 -10.83 -19.11 20.28
CA ARG A 265 -12.14 -19.70 20.58
C ARG A 265 -12.26 -20.04 22.06
N GLY A 266 -13.36 -19.61 22.69
CA GLY A 266 -13.62 -19.76 24.10
C GLY A 266 -12.97 -18.71 25.02
N LYS A 267 -12.04 -17.89 24.52
CA LYS A 267 -11.44 -16.77 25.24
C LYS A 267 -12.28 -15.50 25.12
N THR A 268 -11.94 -14.48 25.90
CA THR A 268 -12.52 -13.14 25.78
C THR A 268 -11.59 -12.26 24.97
N VAL A 269 -12.10 -11.70 23.86
CA VAL A 269 -11.43 -10.68 23.06
C VAL A 269 -12.05 -9.33 23.39
N THR A 270 -11.21 -8.36 23.76
CA THR A 270 -11.62 -6.96 23.96
C THR A 270 -10.98 -6.10 22.90
N LEU A 271 -11.78 -5.38 22.12
CA LEU A 271 -11.33 -4.32 21.24
C LEU A 271 -11.44 -2.99 21.98
N GLN A 272 -10.31 -2.27 22.09
CA GLN A 272 -10.23 -0.95 22.70
C GLN A 272 -9.79 0.07 21.66
N VAL A 273 -10.55 1.17 21.56
CA VAL A 273 -10.25 2.30 20.67
C VAL A 273 -9.77 3.47 21.53
N ASP A 274 -8.56 3.99 21.28
CA ASP A 274 -7.92 5.04 22.10
C ASP A 274 -8.78 6.32 22.21
N LYS A 275 -9.34 6.75 21.08
CA LYS A 275 -10.20 7.94 20.99
C LYS A 275 -11.33 7.66 20.02
N LEU A 276 -12.54 7.51 20.52
CA LEU A 276 -13.75 7.25 19.74
C LEU A 276 -14.79 8.32 20.01
N ARG A 277 -15.43 8.82 18.96
CA ARG A 277 -16.56 9.76 19.15
C ARG A 277 -17.68 9.03 19.90
N GLU A 278 -18.34 9.72 20.84
CA GLU A 278 -19.45 9.14 21.63
C GLU A 278 -20.62 8.67 20.77
N ASP A 279 -20.83 9.30 19.60
CA ASP A 279 -21.86 8.97 18.63
C ASP A 279 -21.40 7.96 17.56
N SER A 280 -20.16 7.45 17.64
CA SER A 280 -19.61 6.50 16.66
C SER A 280 -20.33 5.15 16.77
N THR A 281 -20.72 4.63 15.62
CA THR A 281 -21.29 3.29 15.49
C THR A 281 -20.23 2.22 15.14
N GLY A 282 -18.99 2.64 14.82
CA GLY A 282 -17.95 1.76 14.31
C GLY A 282 -17.66 0.56 15.21
N LEU A 283 -17.48 0.81 16.51
CA LEU A 283 -17.20 -0.26 17.47
C LEU A 283 -18.45 -1.11 17.75
N SER A 284 -19.64 -0.50 17.80
CA SER A 284 -20.90 -1.21 18.04
C SER A 284 -21.39 -2.05 16.85
N ALA A 285 -20.97 -1.73 15.64
CA ALA A 285 -21.32 -2.46 14.43
C ALA A 285 -20.52 -3.76 14.22
N ILE A 286 -19.44 -3.98 14.96
CA ILE A 286 -18.62 -5.19 14.83
C ILE A 286 -19.41 -6.40 15.29
N GLU A 287 -19.52 -7.43 14.46
CA GLU A 287 -20.26 -8.65 14.77
C GLU A 287 -19.40 -9.90 14.60
N GLN A 288 -19.71 -10.94 15.40
CA GLN A 288 -19.13 -12.27 15.23
C GLN A 288 -19.88 -13.06 14.15
N SER A 289 -19.13 -13.71 13.25
CA SER A 289 -19.68 -14.59 12.22
C SER A 289 -18.71 -15.69 11.83
N ASP A 290 -19.21 -16.78 11.25
CA ASP A 290 -18.36 -17.80 10.64
C ASP A 290 -18.00 -17.45 9.18
N THR A 291 -18.54 -16.36 8.65
CA THR A 291 -18.25 -15.78 7.33
C THR A 291 -18.18 -14.25 7.44
N PHE A 292 -17.87 -13.58 6.34
CA PHE A 292 -17.85 -12.11 6.28
C PHE A 292 -18.67 -11.59 5.09
N PRO A 293 -19.22 -10.37 5.16
CA PRO A 293 -19.99 -9.79 4.06
C PRO A 293 -19.16 -9.71 2.76
N GLY A 294 -19.72 -10.21 1.67
CA GLY A 294 -19.05 -10.27 0.37
C GLY A 294 -18.17 -11.51 0.16
N ALA A 295 -18.17 -12.49 1.09
CA ALA A 295 -17.43 -13.74 0.93
C ALA A 295 -17.91 -14.58 -0.28
N GLU A 296 -19.20 -14.46 -0.61
CA GLU A 296 -19.81 -15.13 -1.77
C GLU A 296 -19.25 -14.67 -3.12
N ASN A 297 -18.68 -13.46 -3.16
CA ASN A 297 -18.05 -12.87 -4.35
C ASN A 297 -16.52 -12.92 -4.32
N LEU A 298 -15.94 -13.61 -3.34
CA LEU A 298 -14.50 -13.68 -3.16
C LEU A 298 -13.80 -14.21 -4.43
N TYR A 299 -12.76 -13.52 -4.87
CA TYR A 299 -11.97 -13.73 -6.09
C TYR A 299 -12.76 -13.56 -7.41
N ARG A 300 -14.03 -13.08 -7.33
CA ARG A 300 -14.87 -12.79 -8.51
C ARG A 300 -15.12 -11.30 -8.71
N GLU A 301 -14.61 -10.47 -7.80
CA GLU A 301 -14.77 -9.02 -7.84
C GLU A 301 -14.30 -8.46 -9.21
N PRO A 302 -14.92 -7.39 -9.74
CA PRO A 302 -14.65 -6.89 -11.10
C PRO A 302 -13.19 -6.57 -11.40
N LEU A 303 -12.46 -6.01 -10.42
CA LEU A 303 -11.05 -5.66 -10.57
C LEU A 303 -10.11 -6.69 -9.93
N ARG A 304 -10.58 -7.90 -9.65
CA ARG A 304 -9.73 -9.00 -9.19
C ARG A 304 -8.90 -9.54 -10.33
N GLY A 305 -7.57 -9.46 -10.23
CA GLY A 305 -6.67 -10.18 -11.12
C GLY A 305 -7.00 -11.68 -11.13
N GLN A 306 -7.12 -12.28 -12.30
CA GLN A 306 -7.58 -13.65 -12.42
C GLN A 306 -6.42 -14.65 -12.46
N PHE A 307 -5.21 -14.17 -12.68
CA PHE A 307 -3.97 -14.94 -12.57
C PHE A 307 -2.81 -14.14 -11.92
N HIS A 308 -3.07 -12.92 -11.53
CA HIS A 308 -2.21 -12.16 -10.62
C HIS A 308 -2.72 -12.33 -9.20
N PHE A 309 -1.85 -12.80 -8.30
CA PHE A 309 -2.21 -12.94 -6.88
C PHE A 309 -2.56 -11.59 -6.25
N SER A 310 -3.61 -11.55 -5.44
CA SER A 310 -3.94 -10.44 -4.55
C SER A 310 -4.64 -10.98 -3.31
N SER A 311 -4.44 -10.29 -2.16
CA SER A 311 -5.07 -10.71 -0.89
C SER A 311 -6.59 -10.68 -0.95
N GLN A 312 -7.24 -11.50 -0.13
CA GLN A 312 -8.71 -11.56 -0.03
C GLN A 312 -9.31 -10.19 0.22
N ARG A 313 -8.74 -9.47 1.17
CA ARG A 313 -9.15 -8.14 1.62
C ARG A 313 -7.93 -7.31 1.97
N GLY A 314 -8.14 -5.97 2.03
CA GLY A 314 -7.11 -5.05 2.45
C GLY A 314 -6.01 -4.82 1.41
N TRP A 315 -4.89 -4.34 1.88
CA TRP A 315 -3.71 -4.00 1.04
C TRP A 315 -2.67 -5.10 1.07
N ASN A 316 -2.07 -5.42 -0.07
CA ASN A 316 -0.84 -6.20 -0.13
C ASN A 316 0.25 -5.47 -0.94
N ASN A 317 1.52 -5.64 -0.54
CA ASN A 317 2.66 -5.12 -1.29
C ASN A 317 3.78 -6.17 -1.40
N ASP A 318 4.95 -5.97 -0.81
CA ASP A 318 6.14 -6.79 -1.04
C ASP A 318 5.90 -8.29 -0.87
N PRO A 319 6.28 -9.13 -1.83
CA PRO A 319 6.40 -10.57 -1.59
C PRO A 319 7.50 -10.82 -0.56
N ASN A 320 7.24 -11.67 0.41
CA ASN A 320 8.12 -12.00 1.51
C ASN A 320 8.27 -13.50 1.68
N GLY A 321 9.32 -13.93 2.33
CA GLY A 321 9.44 -15.30 2.81
C GLY A 321 9.19 -16.38 1.76
N MET A 322 9.49 -16.09 0.49
CA MET A 322 9.21 -17.00 -0.62
C MET A 322 10.11 -18.23 -0.55
N VAL A 323 9.52 -19.41 -0.46
CA VAL A 323 10.26 -20.66 -0.26
C VAL A 323 9.48 -21.86 -0.78
N PHE A 324 10.20 -22.87 -1.28
CA PHE A 324 9.63 -24.19 -1.59
C PHE A 324 9.86 -25.12 -0.40
N PHE A 325 8.79 -25.58 0.22
CA PHE A 325 8.84 -26.40 1.42
C PHE A 325 7.75 -27.45 1.44
N ASN A 326 8.10 -28.69 1.78
CA ASN A 326 7.16 -29.84 1.86
C ASN A 326 6.32 -30.07 0.59
N GLY A 327 6.88 -29.79 -0.60
CA GLY A 327 6.21 -30.04 -1.87
C GLY A 327 5.27 -28.92 -2.34
N GLU A 328 5.25 -27.79 -1.67
CA GLU A 328 4.45 -26.62 -2.04
C GLU A 328 5.26 -25.33 -2.01
N TYR A 329 4.81 -24.34 -2.75
CA TYR A 329 5.35 -22.99 -2.77
C TYR A 329 4.66 -22.15 -1.70
N HIS A 330 5.44 -21.50 -0.85
CA HIS A 330 4.96 -20.55 0.15
C HIS A 330 5.26 -19.14 -0.35
N LEU A 331 4.25 -18.29 -0.32
CA LEU A 331 4.32 -16.85 -0.55
C LEU A 331 3.81 -16.16 0.71
N PHE A 332 4.70 -15.49 1.43
CA PHE A 332 4.29 -14.49 2.40
C PHE A 332 4.28 -13.13 1.70
N TYR A 333 3.56 -12.18 2.27
CA TYR A 333 3.48 -10.83 1.69
C TYR A 333 3.17 -9.79 2.76
N GLN A 334 3.65 -8.58 2.53
CA GLN A 334 3.24 -7.43 3.34
C GLN A 334 1.75 -7.24 3.22
N HIS A 335 1.05 -7.16 4.35
CA HIS A 335 -0.41 -7.14 4.39
C HIS A 335 -0.94 -6.11 5.40
N ASN A 336 -1.87 -5.27 4.95
CA ASN A 336 -2.74 -4.51 5.84
C ASN A 336 -4.15 -5.11 5.79
N PRO A 337 -4.51 -6.01 6.70
CA PRO A 337 -5.81 -6.69 6.67
C PRO A 337 -6.99 -5.78 7.00
N TYR A 338 -6.73 -4.60 7.58
CA TYR A 338 -7.74 -3.67 8.10
C TYR A 338 -7.78 -2.33 7.37
N GLY A 339 -7.13 -2.20 6.23
CA GLY A 339 -7.08 -0.95 5.47
C GLY A 339 -6.85 -1.17 3.98
N TRP A 340 -7.47 -0.31 3.17
CA TRP A 340 -7.26 -0.27 1.73
C TRP A 340 -5.91 0.37 1.33
N PRO A 341 -5.33 1.35 2.08
CA PRO A 341 -3.98 1.86 1.88
C PRO A 341 -2.94 1.08 2.69
N TRP A 342 -1.67 1.34 2.41
CA TRP A 342 -0.53 0.86 3.18
C TRP A 342 -0.63 1.22 4.67
N GLY A 343 -0.30 0.30 5.55
CA GLY A 343 -0.32 0.44 7.00
C GLY A 343 -0.38 -0.91 7.71
N ASN A 344 -0.33 -0.95 9.03
CA ASN A 344 -0.53 -2.16 9.86
C ASN A 344 0.23 -3.39 9.35
N MET A 345 1.49 -3.27 8.94
CA MET A 345 2.18 -4.34 8.22
C MET A 345 2.25 -5.64 9.01
N HIS A 346 1.45 -6.60 8.54
CA HIS A 346 1.48 -8.02 8.87
C HIS A 346 2.24 -8.78 7.76
N TRP A 347 2.51 -10.06 7.98
CA TRP A 347 2.80 -11.00 6.91
C TRP A 347 1.60 -11.89 6.67
N GLY A 348 0.89 -11.64 5.55
CA GLY A 348 -0.06 -12.57 4.98
C GLY A 348 0.66 -13.80 4.46
N HIS A 349 -0.03 -14.93 4.31
CA HIS A 349 0.54 -16.19 3.85
C HIS A 349 -0.39 -16.91 2.87
N ALA A 350 0.16 -17.31 1.74
CA ALA A 350 -0.49 -18.17 0.78
C ALA A 350 0.40 -19.34 0.39
N VAL A 351 -0.20 -20.44 -0.02
CA VAL A 351 0.49 -21.62 -0.53
C VAL A 351 -0.04 -22.02 -1.90
N SER A 352 0.81 -22.65 -2.71
CA SER A 352 0.44 -23.12 -4.04
C SER A 352 1.18 -24.41 -4.40
N PRO A 353 0.55 -25.36 -5.09
CA PRO A 353 1.25 -26.51 -5.64
C PRO A 353 2.09 -26.18 -6.88
N ASP A 354 1.84 -25.02 -7.53
CA ASP A 354 2.37 -24.73 -8.87
C ASP A 354 2.66 -23.22 -9.12
N MET A 355 2.64 -22.38 -8.09
CA MET A 355 2.84 -20.91 -8.17
C MET A 355 1.72 -20.16 -8.93
N VAL A 356 0.69 -20.84 -9.40
CA VAL A 356 -0.43 -20.26 -10.15
C VAL A 356 -1.72 -20.31 -9.34
N HIS A 357 -2.03 -21.47 -8.78
CA HIS A 357 -3.24 -21.70 -7.98
C HIS A 357 -2.92 -21.49 -6.49
N TRP A 358 -3.24 -20.33 -5.97
CA TRP A 358 -2.93 -19.94 -4.59
C TRP A 358 -4.10 -20.16 -3.65
N GLN A 359 -3.77 -20.60 -2.42
CA GLN A 359 -4.68 -20.68 -1.28
C GLN A 359 -4.15 -19.81 -0.16
N GLU A 360 -4.91 -18.81 0.26
CA GLU A 360 -4.56 -17.98 1.41
C GLU A 360 -4.80 -18.69 2.73
N LEU A 361 -3.87 -18.53 3.66
CA LEU A 361 -3.88 -19.16 4.99
C LEU A 361 -3.99 -18.11 6.13
N GLY A 362 -4.29 -16.85 5.79
CA GLY A 362 -4.34 -15.72 6.73
C GLY A 362 -2.95 -15.24 7.17
N ASP A 363 -2.94 -14.24 8.04
CA ASP A 363 -1.71 -13.63 8.53
C ASP A 363 -0.97 -14.55 9.50
N LYS A 364 0.36 -14.60 9.40
CA LYS A 364 1.22 -15.43 10.24
C LYS A 364 2.12 -14.62 11.17
N LEU A 365 2.48 -13.40 10.77
CA LEU A 365 3.16 -12.45 11.65
C LEU A 365 2.30 -11.20 11.76
N ALA A 366 2.00 -10.80 12.98
CA ALA A 366 1.29 -9.57 13.30
C ALA A 366 2.22 -8.59 14.02
N PRO A 367 1.97 -7.27 13.94
CA PRO A 367 2.66 -6.26 14.73
C PRO A 367 2.66 -6.62 16.22
N ASP A 368 3.79 -6.35 16.88
CA ASP A 368 3.94 -6.55 18.33
C ASP A 368 4.65 -5.34 18.96
N GLU A 369 5.21 -5.52 20.15
CA GLU A 369 5.96 -4.47 20.87
C GLU A 369 7.18 -3.98 20.11
N SER A 370 7.73 -4.83 19.21
CA SER A 370 8.87 -4.49 18.34
C SER A 370 8.46 -3.71 17.08
N GLY A 371 7.18 -3.44 16.90
CA GLY A 371 6.63 -2.65 15.78
C GLY A 371 5.99 -3.48 14.66
N PRO A 372 5.70 -2.86 13.50
CA PRO A 372 5.21 -3.52 12.31
C PRO A 372 6.19 -4.55 11.75
N MET A 373 5.64 -5.59 11.08
CA MET A 373 6.43 -6.64 10.43
C MET A 373 6.79 -6.20 9.01
N PHE A 374 7.97 -5.61 8.82
CA PHE A 374 8.47 -5.24 7.49
C PHE A 374 9.05 -6.42 6.75
N SER A 375 9.53 -6.20 5.52
CA SER A 375 9.94 -7.25 4.60
C SER A 375 11.09 -8.11 5.10
N GLY A 376 11.23 -9.26 4.49
CA GLY A 376 12.25 -10.25 4.80
C GLY A 376 12.08 -11.54 3.99
N SER A 377 12.79 -12.59 4.36
CA SER A 377 12.88 -13.82 3.59
C SER A 377 12.65 -15.08 4.41
N ALA A 378 12.58 -16.23 3.75
CA ALA A 378 12.50 -17.54 4.37
C ALA A 378 13.58 -18.48 3.84
N VAL A 379 13.99 -19.41 4.67
CA VAL A 379 14.89 -20.52 4.32
C VAL A 379 14.47 -21.81 5.02
N VAL A 380 14.76 -22.97 4.43
CA VAL A 380 14.64 -24.25 5.12
C VAL A 380 16.01 -24.61 5.71
N ASP A 381 16.09 -24.77 7.02
CA ASP A 381 17.30 -25.19 7.68
C ASP A 381 17.42 -26.72 7.68
N TRP A 382 17.75 -27.28 6.52
CA TRP A 382 17.85 -28.73 6.28
C TRP A 382 18.81 -29.43 7.23
N LYS A 383 19.81 -28.71 7.74
CA LYS A 383 20.85 -29.24 8.64
C LYS A 383 20.53 -29.01 10.10
N ASN A 384 19.38 -28.35 10.38
CA ASN A 384 18.96 -27.96 11.73
C ASN A 384 20.06 -27.23 12.52
N THR A 385 20.78 -26.34 11.84
CA THR A 385 21.85 -25.53 12.46
C THR A 385 21.32 -24.59 13.52
N SER A 386 20.07 -24.14 13.36
CA SER A 386 19.36 -23.27 14.30
C SER A 386 18.89 -24.01 15.57
N GLY A 387 18.74 -25.34 15.48
CA GLY A 387 18.21 -26.16 16.57
C GLY A 387 16.68 -26.06 16.73
N PHE A 388 15.94 -25.49 15.76
CA PHE A 388 14.49 -25.37 15.84
C PHE A 388 13.72 -26.58 15.23
N GLY A 389 14.45 -27.49 14.57
CA GLY A 389 13.86 -28.71 14.04
C GLY A 389 13.33 -29.63 15.14
N LYS A 390 12.25 -30.32 14.85
CA LYS A 390 11.58 -31.23 15.79
C LYS A 390 11.23 -32.54 15.12
N ASP A 391 11.39 -33.64 15.82
CA ASP A 391 11.04 -34.99 15.37
C ASP A 391 11.64 -35.34 13.99
N GLY A 392 12.91 -34.94 13.75
CA GLY A 392 13.62 -35.16 12.49
C GLY A 392 13.16 -34.24 11.33
N LYS A 393 12.23 -33.33 11.55
CA LYS A 393 11.76 -32.36 10.54
C LYS A 393 12.62 -31.10 10.56
N PRO A 394 13.11 -30.64 9.41
CA PRO A 394 13.83 -29.37 9.32
C PRO A 394 12.87 -28.20 9.57
N PRO A 395 13.34 -27.12 10.20
CA PRO A 395 12.51 -25.93 10.39
C PRO A 395 12.52 -25.07 9.13
N LEU A 396 11.35 -24.50 8.82
CA LEU A 396 11.19 -23.34 7.97
C LEU A 396 11.41 -22.09 8.84
N VAL A 397 12.38 -21.26 8.49
CA VAL A 397 12.80 -20.09 9.27
C VAL A 397 12.52 -18.82 8.49
N LEU A 398 11.77 -17.90 9.09
CA LEU A 398 11.49 -16.57 8.59
C LEU A 398 12.41 -15.58 9.25
N LEU A 399 13.08 -14.72 8.48
CA LEU A 399 13.81 -13.56 8.98
C LEU A 399 13.17 -12.30 8.43
N TYR A 400 12.85 -11.37 9.31
CA TYR A 400 12.07 -10.17 8.98
C TYR A 400 12.55 -8.96 9.77
N THR A 401 12.24 -7.77 9.27
CA THR A 401 12.47 -6.53 9.99
C THR A 401 11.29 -6.23 10.91
N ALA A 402 11.53 -6.08 12.20
CA ALA A 402 10.59 -5.50 13.14
C ALA A 402 10.86 -3.98 13.18
N ALA A 403 9.93 -3.20 12.58
CA ALA A 403 10.15 -1.78 12.28
C ALA A 403 9.63 -0.86 13.39
N GLY A 404 10.04 -1.14 14.62
CA GLY A 404 9.80 -0.27 15.76
C GLY A 404 10.96 0.70 16.01
N HIS A 405 11.07 1.13 17.24
CA HIS A 405 12.18 1.94 17.74
C HIS A 405 12.78 1.25 18.97
N PRO A 406 13.90 0.51 18.80
CA PRO A 406 14.78 0.40 17.64
C PRO A 406 14.22 -0.47 16.49
N THR A 407 14.70 -0.24 15.24
CA THR A 407 14.43 -1.09 14.07
C THR A 407 15.44 -2.25 14.04
N VAL A 408 14.95 -3.48 14.12
CA VAL A 408 15.78 -4.67 14.34
C VAL A 408 15.42 -5.81 13.38
N GLN A 409 16.34 -6.80 13.24
CA GLN A 409 16.03 -8.01 12.50
C GLN A 409 15.65 -9.13 13.47
N SER A 410 14.52 -9.77 13.18
CA SER A 410 13.89 -10.78 14.02
C SER A 410 13.64 -12.08 13.26
N LEU A 411 13.35 -13.14 14.01
CA LEU A 411 13.20 -14.49 13.48
C LEU A 411 11.92 -15.13 14.02
N ALA A 412 11.22 -15.86 13.12
CA ALA A 412 10.17 -16.81 13.46
C ALA A 412 10.43 -18.15 12.77
N TYR A 413 9.92 -19.25 13.31
CA TYR A 413 10.15 -20.57 12.76
C TYR A 413 8.91 -21.47 12.84
N SER A 414 8.89 -22.50 11.99
CA SER A 414 7.83 -23.49 11.90
C SER A 414 8.41 -24.85 11.47
N THR A 415 7.78 -25.96 11.88
CA THR A 415 8.11 -27.30 11.40
C THR A 415 6.99 -27.92 10.52
N ASP A 416 5.87 -27.18 10.40
CA ASP A 416 4.70 -27.63 9.62
C ASP A 416 4.37 -26.68 8.45
N GLY A 417 5.01 -25.51 8.38
CA GLY A 417 4.71 -24.46 7.38
C GLY A 417 3.33 -23.81 7.58
N ARG A 418 2.71 -24.00 8.74
CA ARG A 418 1.35 -23.50 9.06
C ARG A 418 1.33 -22.67 10.33
N THR A 419 2.00 -23.14 11.36
CA THR A 419 2.09 -22.50 12.67
C THR A 419 3.49 -21.93 12.86
N PHE A 420 3.60 -20.62 13.11
CA PHE A 420 4.86 -19.92 13.27
C PHE A 420 5.03 -19.42 14.70
N THR A 421 6.23 -19.59 15.24
CA THR A 421 6.61 -19.13 16.58
C THR A 421 7.70 -18.08 16.44
N LYS A 422 7.45 -16.86 16.91
CA LYS A 422 8.48 -15.82 17.04
C LYS A 422 9.52 -16.27 18.07
N LEU A 423 10.80 -16.09 17.76
CA LEU A 423 11.88 -16.46 18.68
C LEU A 423 11.82 -15.61 19.95
N ALA A 424 11.75 -16.25 21.12
CA ALA A 424 11.64 -15.56 22.41
C ALA A 424 12.83 -14.64 22.74
N THR A 425 13.98 -14.88 22.09
CA THR A 425 15.21 -14.09 22.29
C THR A 425 15.46 -13.07 21.16
N ASN A 426 14.42 -12.77 20.36
CA ASN A 426 14.53 -11.68 19.37
C ASN A 426 14.98 -10.37 20.05
N PRO A 427 15.71 -9.49 19.34
CA PRO A 427 16.14 -9.61 17.96
C PRO A 427 17.39 -10.47 17.77
N VAL A 428 17.56 -11.08 16.57
CA VAL A 428 18.80 -11.77 16.16
C VAL A 428 19.87 -10.82 15.62
N LEU A 429 19.49 -9.63 15.16
CA LEU A 429 20.40 -8.56 14.80
C LEU A 429 19.82 -7.22 15.30
N LYS A 430 20.60 -6.53 16.11
CA LYS A 430 20.23 -5.20 16.65
C LYS A 430 20.26 -4.14 15.58
N GLU A 431 19.63 -2.99 15.88
CA GLU A 431 19.65 -1.82 15.02
C GLU A 431 21.08 -1.39 14.66
N ILE A 432 21.31 -1.16 13.38
CA ILE A 432 22.53 -0.55 12.82
C ILE A 432 22.26 0.94 12.62
N THR A 433 21.15 1.23 11.97
CA THR A 433 20.56 2.55 11.80
C THR A 433 19.04 2.40 11.83
N ASP A 434 18.29 3.49 11.95
CA ASP A 434 16.82 3.48 11.83
C ASP A 434 16.32 3.10 10.41
N GLY A 435 17.24 3.08 9.43
CA GLY A 435 16.98 2.73 8.04
C GLY A 435 17.40 1.32 7.63
N ASN A 436 17.70 0.40 8.57
CA ASN A 436 18.07 -0.98 8.22
C ASN A 436 16.84 -1.88 8.06
N ARG A 437 16.72 -2.60 6.92
CA ARG A 437 15.55 -3.45 6.62
C ARG A 437 15.79 -4.48 5.53
N ASP A 438 14.81 -5.37 5.36
CA ASP A 438 14.64 -6.32 4.25
C ASP A 438 15.75 -7.39 4.17
N PRO A 439 15.92 -8.24 5.20
CA PRO A 439 16.96 -9.26 5.19
C PRO A 439 16.63 -10.38 4.19
N LYS A 440 17.57 -10.66 3.27
CA LYS A 440 17.55 -11.86 2.44
C LYS A 440 18.62 -12.83 2.92
N VAL A 441 18.21 -14.05 3.21
CA VAL A 441 19.10 -15.08 3.73
C VAL A 441 19.23 -16.24 2.76
N ILE A 442 20.46 -16.76 2.60
CA ILE A 442 20.79 -17.94 1.81
C ILE A 442 21.78 -18.82 2.57
N TRP A 443 21.80 -20.12 2.23
CA TRP A 443 22.87 -21.03 2.63
C TRP A 443 24.00 -21.00 1.60
N HIS A 444 25.23 -20.71 2.05
CA HIS A 444 26.43 -20.76 1.19
C HIS A 444 27.17 -22.09 1.39
N GLU A 445 26.94 -23.04 0.50
CA GLU A 445 27.43 -24.42 0.65
C GLU A 445 28.95 -24.52 0.75
N PRO A 446 29.77 -23.74 -0.02
CA PRO A 446 31.23 -23.85 0.08
C PRO A 446 31.78 -23.48 1.46
N THR A 447 31.24 -22.46 2.14
CA THR A 447 31.69 -22.03 3.46
C THR A 447 30.92 -22.64 4.63
N LYS A 448 29.84 -23.40 4.33
CA LYS A 448 28.93 -24.00 5.35
C LYS A 448 28.40 -22.95 6.33
N LYS A 449 28.00 -21.80 5.82
CA LYS A 449 27.43 -20.70 6.58
C LYS A 449 26.18 -20.15 5.94
N TRP A 450 25.32 -19.60 6.75
CA TRP A 450 24.25 -18.70 6.32
C TRP A 450 24.84 -17.34 5.97
N VAL A 451 24.34 -16.74 4.91
CA VAL A 451 24.66 -15.39 4.47
C VAL A 451 23.39 -14.58 4.44
N MET A 452 23.39 -13.40 5.04
CA MET A 452 22.29 -12.44 4.99
C MET A 452 22.76 -11.20 4.27
N THR A 453 22.02 -10.76 3.25
CA THR A 453 22.11 -9.41 2.71
C THR A 453 21.03 -8.55 3.37
N LEU A 454 21.40 -7.35 3.83
CA LEU A 454 20.53 -6.42 4.52
C LEU A 454 20.71 -5.03 3.94
N TYR A 455 19.63 -4.37 3.56
CA TYR A 455 19.68 -2.97 3.18
C TYR A 455 19.90 -2.10 4.43
N VAL A 456 20.85 -1.16 4.33
CA VAL A 456 21.16 -0.19 5.39
C VAL A 456 21.32 1.20 4.77
N GLU A 457 20.47 2.13 5.16
CA GLU A 457 20.66 3.55 4.87
C GLU A 457 21.52 4.16 5.98
N THR A 458 22.67 4.72 5.61
CA THR A 458 23.57 5.35 6.60
C THR A 458 23.00 6.71 7.06
N LYS A 459 23.59 7.27 8.12
CA LYS A 459 23.21 8.61 8.60
C LYS A 459 23.48 9.71 7.55
N GLU A 460 24.46 9.48 6.69
CA GLU A 460 24.84 10.33 5.57
C GLU A 460 23.95 10.14 4.33
N LYS A 461 22.86 9.35 4.45
CA LYS A 461 21.92 9.03 3.36
C LYS A 461 22.55 8.22 2.22
N GLN A 462 23.58 7.46 2.52
CA GLN A 462 24.15 6.49 1.60
C GLN A 462 23.36 5.18 1.69
N HIS A 463 23.01 4.62 0.54
CA HIS A 463 22.37 3.32 0.41
C HIS A 463 23.46 2.25 0.37
N THR A 464 23.37 1.25 1.22
CA THR A 464 24.35 0.16 1.30
C THR A 464 23.66 -1.18 1.47
N ILE A 465 24.31 -2.24 0.99
CA ILE A 465 23.91 -3.63 1.27
C ILE A 465 25.00 -4.24 2.16
N HIS A 466 24.63 -4.57 3.38
CA HIS A 466 25.51 -5.24 4.34
C HIS A 466 25.38 -6.75 4.19
N PHE A 467 26.53 -7.44 4.15
CA PHE A 467 26.61 -8.89 4.15
C PHE A 467 27.00 -9.36 5.54
N PHE A 468 26.20 -10.24 6.10
CA PHE A 468 26.47 -10.90 7.38
C PHE A 468 26.62 -12.40 7.16
N THR A 469 27.40 -13.06 8.05
CA THR A 469 27.49 -14.52 8.08
C THR A 469 27.05 -15.05 9.44
N SER A 470 26.44 -16.24 9.44
CA SER A 470 26.00 -16.93 10.66
C SER A 470 26.23 -18.44 10.56
N PRO A 471 26.63 -19.13 11.63
CA PRO A 471 26.64 -20.58 11.67
C PRO A 471 25.25 -21.20 11.93
N ASN A 472 24.27 -20.42 12.44
CA ASN A 472 23.07 -20.97 13.07
C ASN A 472 21.81 -20.08 12.94
N LEU A 473 21.79 -19.10 12.05
CA LEU A 473 20.67 -18.14 11.82
C LEU A 473 20.38 -17.19 13.00
N ARG A 474 21.07 -17.32 14.12
CA ARG A 474 20.85 -16.51 15.33
C ARG A 474 21.98 -15.54 15.62
N ASP A 475 23.22 -15.99 15.40
CA ASP A 475 24.42 -15.23 15.71
C ASP A 475 25.01 -14.70 14.39
N TRP A 476 24.88 -13.41 14.14
CA TRP A 476 25.29 -12.76 12.90
C TRP A 476 26.54 -11.91 13.07
N THR A 477 27.48 -12.03 12.15
CA THR A 477 28.71 -11.24 12.11
C THR A 477 28.81 -10.51 10.78
N LEU A 478 29.04 -9.19 10.80
CA LEU A 478 29.27 -8.40 9.60
C LEU A 478 30.52 -8.91 8.85
N ALA A 479 30.35 -9.19 7.58
CA ALA A 479 31.41 -9.69 6.70
C ALA A 479 31.90 -8.62 5.73
N SER A 480 31.00 -7.96 5.02
CA SER A 480 31.35 -6.90 4.04
C SER A 480 30.18 -5.95 3.80
N VAL A 481 30.45 -4.87 3.09
CA VAL A 481 29.47 -3.84 2.70
C VAL A 481 29.65 -3.49 1.24
N VAL A 482 28.54 -3.45 0.51
CA VAL A 482 28.49 -3.01 -0.89
C VAL A 482 27.81 -1.64 -0.95
N ASN A 483 28.42 -0.69 -1.68
CA ASN A 483 27.86 0.62 -1.91
C ASN A 483 26.70 0.53 -2.94
N GLY A 484 25.54 1.03 -2.58
CA GLY A 484 24.32 1.07 -3.40
C GLY A 484 23.97 2.46 -3.96
N GLY A 485 24.84 3.46 -3.74
CA GLY A 485 24.63 4.83 -4.21
C GLY A 485 24.14 5.77 -3.10
N ILE A 486 23.75 6.98 -3.50
CA ILE A 486 23.22 8.03 -2.63
C ILE A 486 21.87 8.54 -3.17
N ASP A 487 21.13 9.30 -2.37
CA ASP A 487 19.93 9.96 -2.85
C ASP A 487 20.19 10.79 -4.12
N GLY A 488 19.38 10.54 -5.17
CA GLY A 488 19.56 11.13 -6.51
C GLY A 488 20.34 10.26 -7.50
N ASP A 489 21.16 9.32 -7.02
CA ASP A 489 21.90 8.33 -7.83
C ASP A 489 21.91 6.96 -7.12
N LYS A 490 20.80 6.54 -6.59
CA LYS A 490 20.63 5.25 -5.91
C LYS A 490 20.59 4.12 -6.92
N PHE A 491 21.36 3.08 -6.66
CA PHE A 491 21.45 1.90 -7.52
C PHE A 491 20.90 0.65 -6.83
N LEU A 492 21.33 0.39 -5.59
CA LEU A 492 20.80 -0.70 -4.76
C LEU A 492 20.04 -0.10 -3.58
N PHE A 493 18.71 -0.14 -3.65
CA PHE A 493 17.81 0.48 -2.70
C PHE A 493 16.70 -0.50 -2.31
N GLU A 494 16.59 -0.81 -1.02
CA GLU A 494 15.61 -1.73 -0.43
C GLU A 494 15.59 -3.15 -1.02
N CYS A 495 14.96 -4.06 -0.31
CA CYS A 495 14.64 -5.42 -0.71
C CYS A 495 15.76 -6.13 -1.50
N PRO A 496 17.00 -6.20 -0.97
CA PRO A 496 18.07 -6.92 -1.67
C PRO A 496 17.70 -8.38 -1.85
N ASP A 497 17.90 -8.91 -3.06
CA ASP A 497 17.89 -10.35 -3.29
C ASP A 497 19.25 -10.81 -3.80
N PHE A 498 19.70 -11.97 -3.39
CA PHE A 498 21.05 -12.45 -3.66
C PHE A 498 21.06 -13.94 -4.00
N PHE A 499 21.55 -14.26 -5.18
CA PHE A 499 21.52 -15.64 -5.69
C PHE A 499 22.55 -15.89 -6.79
N GLU A 500 22.86 -17.15 -7.03
CA GLU A 500 23.76 -17.60 -8.09
C GLU A 500 22.94 -18.10 -9.31
N LEU A 501 23.43 -17.79 -10.52
CA LEU A 501 22.87 -18.27 -11.78
C LEU A 501 23.98 -18.69 -12.76
N PRO A 502 23.81 -19.81 -13.47
CA PRO A 502 24.69 -20.19 -14.56
C PRO A 502 24.46 -19.29 -15.80
N VAL A 503 25.53 -18.88 -16.47
CA VAL A 503 25.44 -18.14 -17.74
C VAL A 503 25.17 -19.15 -18.86
N ASP A 504 24.09 -18.94 -19.63
CA ASP A 504 23.61 -19.83 -20.68
C ASP A 504 23.41 -21.30 -20.23
N GLY A 505 23.12 -21.49 -18.92
CA GLY A 505 22.94 -22.81 -18.33
C GLY A 505 24.25 -23.56 -18.02
N ASP A 506 25.42 -22.98 -18.29
CA ASP A 506 26.73 -23.58 -17.99
C ASP A 506 27.14 -23.32 -16.52
N ALA A 507 27.02 -24.33 -15.69
CA ALA A 507 27.34 -24.26 -14.26
C ALA A 507 28.81 -23.85 -13.98
N SER A 508 29.73 -24.11 -14.90
CA SER A 508 31.13 -23.71 -14.75
C SER A 508 31.34 -22.19 -14.93
N LYS A 509 30.35 -21.49 -15.44
CA LYS A 509 30.33 -20.04 -15.67
C LYS A 509 29.31 -19.34 -14.79
N SER A 510 28.98 -19.91 -13.64
CA SER A 510 28.04 -19.30 -12.71
C SER A 510 28.51 -17.92 -12.24
N LYS A 511 27.53 -17.02 -12.06
CA LYS A 511 27.73 -15.69 -11.49
C LYS A 511 26.74 -15.43 -10.38
N TRP A 512 27.15 -14.64 -9.42
CA TRP A 512 26.28 -14.12 -8.39
C TRP A 512 25.57 -12.85 -8.87
N VAL A 513 24.32 -12.73 -8.51
CA VAL A 513 23.46 -11.58 -8.83
C VAL A 513 22.97 -10.97 -7.52
N LEU A 514 23.18 -9.66 -7.37
CA LEU A 514 22.61 -8.86 -6.29
C LEU A 514 21.61 -7.88 -6.87
N THR A 515 20.34 -7.98 -6.47
CA THR A 515 19.26 -7.10 -6.96
C THR A 515 18.79 -6.13 -5.88
N ALA A 516 18.02 -5.12 -6.29
CA ALA A 516 17.30 -4.17 -5.45
C ALA A 516 15.79 -4.22 -5.72
N ALA A 517 15.01 -3.48 -4.93
CA ALA A 517 13.54 -3.48 -5.00
C ALA A 517 12.99 -3.15 -6.39
N ASP A 518 13.60 -2.21 -7.12
CA ASP A 518 13.24 -1.80 -8.47
C ASP A 518 13.82 -2.70 -9.57
N SER A 519 14.36 -3.87 -9.18
CA SER A 519 15.06 -4.84 -10.03
C SER A 519 16.37 -4.36 -10.68
N ASN A 520 16.91 -3.21 -10.31
CA ASN A 520 18.30 -2.88 -10.65
C ASN A 520 19.23 -3.95 -10.05
N TYR A 521 20.29 -4.32 -10.76
CA TYR A 521 21.13 -5.41 -10.31
C TYR A 521 22.61 -5.27 -10.69
N ALA A 522 23.45 -5.98 -9.94
CA ALA A 522 24.84 -6.21 -10.23
C ALA A 522 25.10 -7.69 -10.48
N VAL A 523 26.06 -8.01 -11.34
CA VAL A 523 26.57 -9.36 -11.60
C VAL A 523 28.03 -9.41 -11.20
N GLY A 524 28.44 -10.46 -10.50
CA GLY A 524 29.82 -10.58 -10.03
C GLY A 524 30.16 -11.97 -9.46
N THR A 525 31.13 -12.00 -8.57
CA THR A 525 31.59 -13.19 -7.83
C THR A 525 31.40 -13.03 -6.34
N PHE A 526 31.24 -14.14 -5.62
CA PHE A 526 31.10 -14.13 -4.17
C PHE A 526 31.94 -15.27 -3.57
N ASP A 527 32.72 -14.94 -2.53
CA ASP A 527 33.62 -15.90 -1.85
C ASP A 527 33.05 -16.48 -0.56
N GLY A 528 31.79 -16.14 -0.22
CA GLY A 528 31.14 -16.49 1.04
C GLY A 528 31.17 -15.38 2.10
N THR A 529 31.89 -14.29 1.83
CA THR A 529 32.01 -13.11 2.71
C THR A 529 31.87 -11.80 1.93
N THR A 530 32.43 -11.74 0.73
CA THR A 530 32.52 -10.52 -0.07
C THR A 530 31.96 -10.72 -1.48
N PHE A 531 31.00 -9.89 -1.85
CA PHE A 531 30.52 -9.80 -3.22
C PHE A 531 31.37 -8.79 -3.97
N THR A 532 32.01 -9.25 -5.05
CA THR A 532 32.82 -8.41 -5.96
C THR A 532 32.06 -8.22 -7.26
N PRO A 533 31.47 -7.06 -7.51
CA PRO A 533 30.72 -6.80 -8.74
C PRO A 533 31.66 -6.66 -9.95
N GLU A 534 31.34 -7.37 -11.02
CA GLU A 534 32.00 -7.25 -12.34
C GLU A 534 31.24 -6.28 -13.25
N LYS A 535 29.89 -6.23 -13.13
CA LYS A 535 28.99 -5.32 -13.82
C LYS A 535 27.97 -4.77 -12.84
N THR A 536 27.79 -3.47 -12.86
CA THR A 536 26.85 -2.74 -11.99
C THR A 536 25.90 -1.89 -12.82
N HIS A 537 24.91 -1.27 -12.18
CA HIS A 537 23.91 -0.39 -12.79
C HIS A 537 23.17 -1.07 -13.96
N LEU A 538 23.00 -2.39 -13.85
CA LEU A 538 22.19 -3.14 -14.78
C LEU A 538 20.72 -2.95 -14.43
N ARG A 539 19.93 -2.61 -15.45
CA ARG A 539 18.51 -2.38 -15.27
C ARG A 539 17.73 -3.65 -15.51
N GLY A 540 16.85 -3.99 -14.57
CA GLY A 540 15.97 -5.15 -14.66
C GLY A 540 14.75 -4.89 -15.55
N HIS A 541 13.54 -4.85 -14.95
CA HIS A 541 12.32 -4.56 -15.70
C HIS A 541 12.38 -3.20 -16.41
N ARG A 542 11.59 -3.07 -17.45
CA ARG A 542 11.51 -1.86 -18.29
C ARG A 542 10.14 -1.19 -18.23
N GLY A 543 9.22 -1.69 -17.40
CA GLY A 543 7.85 -1.21 -17.28
C GLY A 543 7.64 -0.28 -16.09
N ARG A 544 6.41 -0.28 -15.60
CA ARG A 544 5.94 0.50 -14.44
C ARG A 544 5.26 -0.44 -13.45
N GLY A 545 5.17 0.00 -12.19
CA GLY A 545 4.41 -0.73 -11.18
C GLY A 545 5.02 -2.06 -10.73
N PHE A 546 6.32 -2.26 -10.87
CA PHE A 546 7.07 -3.39 -10.37
C PHE A 546 8.01 -2.94 -9.26
N TYR A 547 7.94 -3.60 -8.10
CA TYR A 547 8.78 -3.26 -6.96
C TYR A 547 8.97 -4.45 -6.01
N ALA A 548 9.95 -4.34 -5.08
CA ALA A 548 10.21 -5.24 -3.94
C ALA A 548 10.29 -6.74 -4.31
N ALA A 549 10.76 -7.07 -5.51
CA ALA A 549 10.77 -8.43 -6.00
C ALA A 549 11.74 -9.33 -5.24
N GLN A 550 11.30 -10.55 -4.96
CA GLN A 550 12.12 -11.60 -4.33
C GLN A 550 12.06 -12.91 -5.11
N THR A 551 13.08 -13.77 -4.94
CA THR A 551 13.11 -15.12 -5.47
C THR A 551 12.80 -16.16 -4.42
N PHE A 552 12.20 -17.30 -4.85
CA PHE A 552 11.98 -18.44 -3.98
C PHE A 552 13.33 -19.03 -3.50
N SER A 553 13.42 -19.26 -2.21
CA SER A 553 14.47 -20.08 -1.60
C SER A 553 14.14 -21.56 -1.72
N ASP A 554 15.17 -22.40 -1.64
CA ASP A 554 15.05 -23.87 -1.62
C ASP A 554 14.29 -24.48 -2.84
N LEU A 555 14.26 -23.77 -3.97
CA LEU A 555 13.68 -24.26 -5.23
C LEU A 555 14.75 -24.91 -6.10
N PRO A 556 14.75 -26.26 -6.27
CA PRO A 556 15.80 -26.95 -7.01
C PRO A 556 15.81 -26.60 -8.51
N GLY A 557 17.00 -26.29 -9.02
CA GLY A 557 17.28 -26.17 -10.48
C GLY A 557 16.63 -24.98 -11.18
N ARG A 558 15.90 -24.12 -10.45
CA ARG A 558 15.21 -22.95 -11.00
C ARG A 558 15.40 -21.73 -10.10
N ARG A 559 15.37 -20.56 -10.71
CA ARG A 559 15.26 -19.30 -9.98
C ARG A 559 13.98 -18.61 -10.43
N VAL A 560 13.00 -18.53 -9.55
CA VAL A 560 11.69 -17.92 -9.84
C VAL A 560 11.48 -16.74 -8.92
N GLN A 561 11.09 -15.61 -9.50
CA GLN A 561 10.85 -14.32 -8.85
C GLN A 561 9.36 -13.95 -8.92
N ILE A 562 8.87 -13.26 -7.91
CA ILE A 562 7.61 -12.51 -7.91
C ILE A 562 7.92 -11.10 -7.42
N GLY A 563 7.28 -10.09 -7.98
CA GLY A 563 7.35 -8.69 -7.53
C GLY A 563 6.00 -8.16 -7.09
N TRP A 564 6.00 -7.12 -6.26
CA TRP A 564 4.81 -6.33 -6.02
C TRP A 564 4.40 -5.63 -7.32
N PHE A 565 3.18 -5.86 -7.77
CA PHE A 565 2.59 -5.25 -8.94
C PHE A 565 1.59 -4.18 -8.49
N GLN A 566 1.96 -2.92 -8.68
CA GLN A 566 1.28 -1.75 -8.13
C GLN A 566 0.00 -1.43 -8.92
N THR A 567 -1.02 -2.25 -8.74
CA THR A 567 -2.34 -2.11 -9.37
C THR A 567 -3.33 -1.49 -8.40
N GLU A 568 -3.97 -0.38 -8.73
CA GLU A 568 -5.03 0.22 -7.91
C GLU A 568 -6.41 -0.33 -8.26
N THR A 569 -7.12 -0.82 -7.26
CA THR A 569 -8.43 -1.47 -7.41
C THR A 569 -9.53 -0.66 -6.70
N ARG A 570 -9.68 0.61 -7.10
CA ARG A 570 -10.65 1.54 -6.46
C ARG A 570 -12.06 0.99 -6.42
N GLY A 571 -12.71 1.08 -5.25
CA GLY A 571 -14.05 0.55 -5.00
C GLY A 571 -14.08 -0.95 -4.68
N MET A 572 -12.92 -1.63 -4.66
CA MET A 572 -12.83 -3.02 -4.23
C MET A 572 -12.40 -3.11 -2.76
N PRO A 573 -12.73 -4.21 -2.05
CA PRO A 573 -12.34 -4.43 -0.66
C PRO A 573 -10.89 -4.92 -0.50
N PHE A 574 -10.09 -4.86 -1.55
CA PHE A 574 -8.67 -5.21 -1.58
C PHE A 574 -7.94 -4.24 -2.50
N ASN A 575 -6.62 -4.17 -2.39
CA ASN A 575 -5.81 -3.29 -3.21
C ASN A 575 -4.42 -3.88 -3.46
N GLN A 576 -3.90 -3.67 -4.67
CA GLN A 576 -2.62 -4.17 -5.17
C GLN A 576 -2.63 -5.66 -5.54
N SER A 577 -1.57 -6.09 -6.20
CA SER A 577 -1.37 -7.49 -6.62
C SER A 577 0.11 -7.85 -6.68
N MET A 578 0.40 -9.12 -7.00
CA MET A 578 1.74 -9.60 -7.38
C MET A 578 1.82 -9.75 -8.89
N THR A 579 3.04 -9.66 -9.46
CA THR A 579 3.30 -10.07 -10.85
C THR A 579 3.00 -11.55 -11.03
N ILE A 580 2.89 -12.01 -12.29
CA ILE A 580 3.00 -13.43 -12.55
C ILE A 580 4.38 -13.95 -12.11
N PRO A 581 4.53 -15.24 -11.76
CA PRO A 581 5.84 -15.81 -11.46
C PRO A 581 6.77 -15.80 -12.67
N LEU A 582 8.01 -15.35 -12.46
CA LEU A 582 9.01 -15.06 -13.48
C LEU A 582 10.21 -15.98 -13.32
N GLU A 583 10.53 -16.80 -14.30
CA GLU A 583 11.77 -17.58 -14.31
C GLU A 583 12.95 -16.69 -14.74
N LEU A 584 14.00 -16.66 -13.93
CA LEU A 584 15.21 -15.89 -14.15
C LEU A 584 16.33 -16.75 -14.70
N LYS A 585 17.05 -16.22 -15.69
CA LYS A 585 18.30 -16.82 -16.21
C LYS A 585 19.33 -15.72 -16.47
N LEU A 586 20.61 -16.11 -16.56
CA LEU A 586 21.65 -15.26 -17.12
C LEU A 586 21.97 -15.69 -18.54
N THR A 587 21.98 -14.76 -19.48
CA THR A 587 22.40 -15.02 -20.87
C THR A 587 23.61 -14.18 -21.21
N ALA A 588 24.54 -14.76 -22.00
CA ALA A 588 25.65 -14.02 -22.52
C ALA A 588 25.18 -12.99 -23.57
N THR A 589 25.74 -11.79 -23.49
CA THR A 589 25.56 -10.74 -24.51
C THR A 589 26.92 -10.12 -24.84
N PRO A 590 27.05 -9.35 -25.94
CA PRO A 590 28.30 -8.65 -26.25
C PRO A 590 28.80 -7.76 -25.11
N ASP A 591 27.89 -7.22 -24.29
CA ASP A 591 28.23 -6.34 -23.17
C ASP A 591 28.41 -7.09 -21.83
N GLY A 592 28.48 -8.41 -21.85
CA GLY A 592 28.56 -9.30 -20.69
C GLY A 592 27.22 -9.92 -20.30
N PRO A 593 27.17 -10.73 -19.23
CA PRO A 593 25.96 -11.43 -18.81
C PRO A 593 24.81 -10.48 -18.48
N ARG A 594 23.59 -10.83 -18.93
CA ARG A 594 22.35 -10.11 -18.62
C ARG A 594 21.31 -11.07 -18.09
N MET A 595 20.55 -10.62 -17.11
CA MET A 595 19.39 -11.35 -16.58
C MET A 595 18.24 -11.30 -17.59
N THR A 596 17.50 -12.39 -17.70
CA THR A 596 16.29 -12.52 -18.50
C THR A 596 15.14 -12.91 -17.60
N TRP A 597 13.94 -12.45 -17.95
CA TRP A 597 12.67 -12.74 -17.29
C TRP A 597 11.74 -13.42 -18.27
N THR A 598 11.27 -14.58 -17.92
CA THR A 598 10.27 -15.31 -18.72
C THR A 598 9.14 -15.80 -17.82
N PRO A 599 7.88 -15.83 -18.31
CA PRO A 599 6.79 -16.41 -17.56
C PRO A 599 7.08 -17.87 -17.21
N VAL A 600 6.70 -18.33 -16.02
CA VAL A 600 6.84 -19.74 -15.67
C VAL A 600 5.92 -20.60 -16.55
N LYS A 601 6.38 -21.82 -16.88
CA LYS A 601 5.64 -22.76 -17.74
C LYS A 601 4.29 -23.20 -17.17
N GLU A 602 4.13 -23.15 -15.86
CA GLU A 602 2.94 -23.55 -15.11
C GLU A 602 1.71 -22.71 -15.48
N LEU A 603 1.88 -21.47 -15.94
CA LEU A 603 0.81 -20.62 -16.46
C LEU A 603 0.06 -21.25 -17.65
N ALA A 604 0.69 -22.16 -18.38
CA ALA A 604 0.03 -22.89 -19.45
C ALA A 604 -1.17 -23.75 -18.98
N SER A 605 -1.26 -24.07 -17.69
CA SER A 605 -2.41 -24.77 -17.09
C SER A 605 -3.71 -23.95 -17.14
N LEU A 606 -3.58 -22.63 -17.31
CA LEU A 606 -4.72 -21.72 -17.45
C LEU A 606 -5.30 -21.68 -18.86
N ARG A 607 -4.61 -22.20 -19.88
CA ARG A 607 -5.07 -22.16 -21.26
C ARG A 607 -6.29 -23.07 -21.45
N THR A 608 -7.39 -22.48 -21.90
CA THR A 608 -8.65 -23.19 -22.19
C THR A 608 -8.80 -23.49 -23.69
N LYS A 609 -8.41 -22.52 -24.51
CA LYS A 609 -8.48 -22.60 -25.96
C LYS A 609 -7.24 -21.95 -26.57
N SER A 610 -6.69 -22.58 -27.58
CA SER A 610 -5.50 -22.12 -28.29
C SER A 610 -5.81 -21.93 -29.77
N HIS A 611 -5.58 -20.71 -30.25
CA HIS A 611 -5.69 -20.38 -31.66
C HIS A 611 -4.28 -20.26 -32.23
N ARG A 612 -4.05 -21.00 -33.34
CA ARG A 612 -2.81 -20.91 -34.12
C ARG A 612 -3.14 -20.30 -35.47
N PHE A 613 -2.36 -19.34 -35.88
CA PHE A 613 -2.58 -18.60 -37.12
C PHE A 613 -1.45 -18.92 -38.09
N ASP A 614 -1.79 -19.50 -39.22
CA ASP A 614 -0.85 -19.72 -40.31
C ASP A 614 -0.76 -18.47 -41.17
N VAL A 615 0.10 -17.56 -40.75
CA VAL A 615 0.36 -16.27 -41.41
C VAL A 615 1.87 -16.14 -41.64
N PRO A 616 2.41 -16.83 -42.66
CA PRO A 616 3.85 -16.81 -42.89
C PRO A 616 4.40 -15.41 -43.21
N THR A 617 3.53 -14.52 -43.75
CA THR A 617 3.86 -13.15 -44.04
C THR A 617 2.67 -12.24 -43.74
N LEU A 618 2.84 -11.27 -42.84
CA LEU A 618 1.85 -10.22 -42.56
C LEU A 618 2.23 -8.96 -43.36
N ALA A 619 1.46 -8.70 -44.39
CA ALA A 619 1.62 -7.50 -45.22
C ALA A 619 1.00 -6.27 -44.53
N PRO A 620 1.37 -5.02 -44.91
CA PRO A 620 0.85 -3.81 -44.27
C PRO A 620 -0.66 -3.67 -44.26
N ASP A 621 -1.36 -4.10 -45.27
CA ASP A 621 -2.82 -3.94 -45.37
C ASP A 621 -3.58 -5.27 -45.20
N ALA A 622 -2.92 -6.27 -44.61
CA ALA A 622 -3.52 -7.58 -44.36
C ALA A 622 -4.70 -7.47 -43.36
N ALA A 623 -5.72 -8.28 -43.58
CA ALA A 623 -6.80 -8.43 -42.61
C ALA A 623 -6.23 -8.90 -41.24
N ASN A 624 -6.83 -8.40 -40.15
CA ASN A 624 -6.42 -8.80 -38.82
C ASN A 624 -6.63 -10.31 -38.58
N PRO A 625 -5.58 -11.12 -38.40
CA PRO A 625 -5.73 -12.55 -38.14
C PRO A 625 -6.52 -12.88 -36.87
N PHE A 626 -6.52 -11.98 -35.89
CA PHE A 626 -7.17 -12.19 -34.59
C PHE A 626 -8.66 -11.78 -34.56
N ALA A 627 -9.22 -11.27 -35.67
CA ALA A 627 -10.56 -10.69 -35.72
C ALA A 627 -11.69 -11.60 -35.20
N ALA A 628 -11.52 -12.90 -35.26
CA ALA A 628 -12.49 -13.89 -34.77
C ALA A 628 -12.28 -14.32 -33.32
N VAL A 629 -11.25 -13.79 -32.63
CA VAL A 629 -10.94 -14.13 -31.24
C VAL A 629 -11.35 -12.98 -30.32
N SER A 630 -12.07 -13.33 -29.25
CA SER A 630 -12.56 -12.41 -28.25
C SER A 630 -12.42 -13.07 -26.87
N ALA A 631 -11.60 -12.50 -26.00
CA ALA A 631 -11.33 -13.08 -24.69
C ALA A 631 -10.99 -12.01 -23.62
N GLU A 632 -11.42 -12.25 -22.40
CA GLU A 632 -11.13 -11.38 -21.25
C GLU A 632 -9.68 -11.59 -20.74
N LEU A 633 -9.27 -12.84 -20.62
CA LEU A 633 -7.96 -13.23 -20.09
C LEU A 633 -7.15 -13.83 -21.23
N VAL A 634 -6.00 -13.24 -21.54
CA VAL A 634 -5.31 -13.49 -22.80
C VAL A 634 -3.82 -13.71 -22.60
N GLU A 635 -3.30 -14.72 -23.30
CA GLU A 635 -1.88 -14.86 -23.59
C GLU A 635 -1.68 -14.81 -25.11
N VAL A 636 -0.79 -13.93 -25.59
CA VAL A 636 -0.38 -13.86 -27.00
C VAL A 636 1.08 -14.25 -27.10
N ASN A 637 1.40 -15.16 -28.04
CA ASN A 637 2.77 -15.56 -28.35
C ASN A 637 3.04 -15.32 -29.84
N ALA A 638 4.12 -14.58 -30.13
CA ALA A 638 4.56 -14.29 -31.49
C ALA A 638 6.07 -14.44 -31.66
N GLU A 639 6.49 -15.13 -32.73
CA GLU A 639 7.88 -15.13 -33.20
C GLU A 639 7.91 -14.70 -34.65
N PHE A 640 8.70 -13.67 -34.98
CA PHE A 640 8.75 -13.08 -36.30
C PHE A 640 10.08 -12.43 -36.65
N GLU A 641 10.38 -12.42 -37.97
CA GLU A 641 11.40 -11.56 -38.57
C GLU A 641 10.71 -10.28 -39.04
N PRO A 642 10.96 -9.13 -38.40
CA PRO A 642 10.18 -7.92 -38.69
C PRO A 642 10.57 -7.25 -39.99
N GLY A 643 11.76 -7.55 -40.58
CA GLY A 643 12.32 -6.75 -41.67
C GLY A 643 12.41 -5.27 -41.27
N ASP A 644 11.84 -4.38 -42.10
CA ASP A 644 11.72 -2.94 -41.80
C ASP A 644 10.37 -2.54 -41.20
N ALA A 645 9.50 -3.49 -40.91
CA ALA A 645 8.14 -3.25 -40.44
C ALA A 645 8.09 -2.76 -38.98
N GLU A 646 7.09 -1.92 -38.70
CA GLU A 646 6.52 -1.79 -37.36
C GLU A 646 5.44 -2.85 -37.19
N VAL A 647 5.59 -3.76 -36.24
CA VAL A 647 4.59 -4.80 -35.88
C VAL A 647 3.86 -4.34 -34.63
N SER A 648 2.55 -4.28 -34.69
CA SER A 648 1.71 -3.85 -33.56
C SER A 648 0.66 -4.88 -33.20
N PHE A 649 0.51 -5.10 -31.89
CA PHE A 649 -0.55 -5.90 -31.29
C PHE A 649 -1.52 -4.98 -30.56
N THR A 650 -2.81 -5.25 -30.68
CA THR A 650 -3.86 -4.66 -29.85
C THR A 650 -4.43 -5.76 -28.95
N VAL A 651 -4.41 -5.54 -27.65
CA VAL A 651 -4.96 -6.48 -26.68
C VAL A 651 -5.83 -5.72 -25.70
N ARG A 652 -7.16 -5.88 -25.84
CA ARG A 652 -8.14 -5.24 -24.96
C ARG A 652 -7.91 -3.73 -24.79
N GLY A 653 -7.67 -3.02 -25.89
CA GLY A 653 -7.40 -1.58 -25.91
C GLY A 653 -5.95 -1.17 -25.62
N ALA A 654 -5.11 -2.06 -25.06
CA ALA A 654 -3.67 -1.80 -25.00
C ALA A 654 -3.02 -1.97 -26.37
N THR A 655 -2.03 -1.13 -26.67
CA THR A 655 -1.23 -1.22 -27.90
C THR A 655 0.21 -1.58 -27.59
N ILE A 656 0.72 -2.65 -28.18
CA ILE A 656 2.09 -3.12 -28.07
C ILE A 656 2.72 -3.04 -29.45
N ARG A 657 3.69 -2.16 -29.66
CA ARG A 657 4.33 -1.90 -30.97
C ARG A 657 5.80 -2.17 -30.93
N TYR A 658 6.28 -2.91 -31.89
CA TYR A 658 7.72 -3.15 -32.11
C TYR A 658 8.18 -2.42 -33.35
N ASP A 659 9.08 -1.47 -33.20
CA ASP A 659 9.76 -0.74 -34.27
C ASP A 659 11.09 -1.43 -34.60
N ALA A 660 11.16 -2.12 -35.74
CA ALA A 660 12.32 -2.90 -36.14
C ALA A 660 13.57 -2.04 -36.39
N LYS A 661 13.38 -0.83 -36.94
CA LYS A 661 14.50 0.07 -37.28
C LYS A 661 15.18 0.62 -36.03
N LYS A 662 14.39 0.84 -34.97
CA LYS A 662 14.91 1.33 -33.68
C LYS A 662 15.22 0.21 -32.71
N GLN A 663 14.78 -1.01 -33.00
CA GLN A 663 14.78 -2.12 -32.04
C GLN A 663 14.15 -1.72 -30.70
N GLU A 664 13.00 -1.09 -30.77
CA GLU A 664 12.26 -0.51 -29.65
C GLU A 664 10.87 -1.12 -29.55
N LEU A 665 10.50 -1.50 -28.33
CA LEU A 665 9.15 -1.90 -27.98
C LEU A 665 8.43 -0.72 -27.29
N ALA A 666 7.22 -0.42 -27.74
CA ALA A 666 6.34 0.52 -27.08
C ALA A 666 5.11 -0.23 -26.54
N VAL A 667 4.83 -0.08 -25.25
CA VAL A 667 3.61 -0.55 -24.60
C VAL A 667 2.79 0.68 -24.23
N ASN A 668 1.71 0.91 -24.96
CA ASN A 668 1.00 2.17 -25.00
C ASN A 668 1.95 3.33 -25.37
N ASP A 669 2.17 4.29 -24.47
CA ASP A 669 3.09 5.41 -24.62
C ASP A 669 4.51 5.15 -24.08
N HIS A 670 4.72 4.01 -23.43
CA HIS A 670 5.97 3.66 -22.76
C HIS A 670 6.92 2.90 -23.69
N ARG A 671 8.09 3.49 -23.99
CA ARG A 671 9.07 2.98 -24.97
C ARG A 671 10.30 2.45 -24.28
N VAL A 672 10.78 1.29 -24.76
CA VAL A 672 11.94 0.59 -24.18
C VAL A 672 12.76 -0.10 -25.27
N PRO A 673 14.08 -0.26 -25.10
CA PRO A 673 14.90 -1.07 -25.99
C PRO A 673 14.43 -2.53 -25.98
N ALA A 674 14.35 -3.13 -27.18
CA ALA A 674 14.03 -4.54 -27.37
C ALA A 674 14.85 -5.10 -28.56
N PRO A 675 16.12 -5.47 -28.34
CA PRO A 675 17.00 -5.90 -29.41
C PRO A 675 16.51 -7.19 -30.08
N LEU A 676 16.75 -7.33 -31.36
CA LEU A 676 16.55 -8.61 -32.07
C LEU A 676 17.52 -9.66 -31.53
N ARG A 677 17.06 -10.88 -31.48
CA ARG A 677 17.87 -12.07 -31.17
C ARG A 677 17.85 -13.00 -32.41
N ASP A 678 19.01 -13.26 -32.94
CA ASP A 678 19.19 -14.09 -34.17
C ASP A 678 18.30 -13.61 -35.34
N GLY A 679 18.19 -12.27 -35.51
CA GLY A 679 17.38 -11.64 -36.55
C GLY A 679 15.86 -11.68 -36.30
N LYS A 680 15.41 -12.23 -35.19
CA LYS A 680 14.00 -12.40 -34.82
C LYS A 680 13.63 -11.60 -33.58
N GLN A 681 12.32 -11.31 -33.48
CA GLN A 681 11.69 -10.85 -32.26
C GLN A 681 10.71 -11.92 -31.74
N ARG A 682 10.75 -12.16 -30.44
CA ARG A 682 9.81 -13.02 -29.74
C ARG A 682 9.08 -12.21 -28.69
N ILE A 683 7.77 -12.12 -28.83
CA ILE A 683 6.91 -11.35 -27.94
C ILE A 683 5.90 -12.28 -27.28
N THR A 684 5.83 -12.22 -25.94
CA THR A 684 4.77 -12.82 -25.14
C THR A 684 4.03 -11.74 -24.39
N ILE A 685 2.70 -11.76 -24.42
CA ILE A 685 1.84 -10.77 -23.76
C ILE A 685 0.84 -11.52 -22.88
N PHE A 686 0.78 -11.15 -21.59
CA PHE A 686 -0.28 -11.57 -20.68
C PHE A 686 -1.14 -10.36 -20.35
N CYS A 687 -2.46 -10.47 -20.53
CA CYS A 687 -3.42 -9.42 -20.18
C CYS A 687 -4.49 -9.97 -19.25
N ASP A 688 -4.55 -9.39 -18.05
CA ASP A 688 -5.52 -9.67 -17.00
C ASP A 688 -6.49 -8.47 -16.83
N ARG A 689 -7.33 -8.49 -15.80
CA ARG A 689 -8.27 -7.41 -15.46
C ARG A 689 -7.61 -6.13 -15.00
N THR A 690 -6.42 -6.21 -14.41
CA THR A 690 -5.72 -5.06 -13.81
C THR A 690 -4.26 -4.95 -14.21
N GLY A 691 -3.77 -5.86 -15.04
CA GLY A 691 -2.35 -5.92 -15.39
C GLY A 691 -2.10 -6.38 -16.82
N LEU A 692 -1.04 -5.83 -17.39
CA LEU A 692 -0.46 -6.22 -18.67
C LEU A 692 1.03 -6.49 -18.45
N GLU A 693 1.49 -7.68 -18.79
CA GLU A 693 2.91 -8.04 -18.74
C GLU A 693 3.40 -8.45 -20.11
N VAL A 694 4.43 -7.76 -20.62
CA VAL A 694 4.98 -7.96 -21.96
C VAL A 694 6.43 -8.37 -21.88
N PHE A 695 6.76 -9.44 -22.59
CA PHE A 695 8.11 -10.00 -22.70
C PHE A 695 8.57 -9.93 -24.14
N ALA A 696 9.81 -9.50 -24.35
CA ALA A 696 10.43 -9.41 -25.67
C ALA A 696 11.90 -9.80 -25.61
N SER A 697 12.52 -10.01 -26.79
CA SER A 697 13.97 -10.26 -26.91
C SER A 697 14.45 -11.44 -26.05
N ASP A 698 13.69 -12.56 -26.05
CA ASP A 698 13.96 -13.76 -25.22
C ASP A 698 14.05 -13.46 -23.72
N GLY A 699 13.25 -12.51 -23.24
CA GLY A 699 13.20 -12.11 -21.85
C GLY A 699 14.22 -11.04 -21.43
N LEU A 700 15.07 -10.56 -22.32
CA LEU A 700 15.94 -9.40 -22.04
C LEU A 700 15.15 -8.11 -21.82
N THR A 701 13.93 -8.05 -22.32
CA THR A 701 13.01 -6.93 -22.16
C THR A 701 11.72 -7.43 -21.51
N TYR A 702 11.50 -7.04 -20.28
CA TYR A 702 10.29 -7.32 -19.51
C TYR A 702 9.61 -5.99 -19.15
N VAL A 703 8.34 -5.86 -19.51
CA VAL A 703 7.55 -4.62 -19.36
C VAL A 703 6.25 -4.90 -18.63
N PRO A 704 6.26 -4.91 -17.27
CA PRO A 704 5.04 -4.92 -16.48
C PRO A 704 4.36 -3.55 -16.54
N MET A 705 3.03 -3.52 -16.69
CA MET A 705 2.23 -2.30 -16.78
C MET A 705 0.91 -2.48 -16.03
N PRO A 706 0.66 -1.76 -14.93
CA PRO A 706 -0.67 -1.62 -14.39
C PRO A 706 -1.61 -1.08 -15.48
N PHE A 707 -2.64 -1.82 -15.78
CA PHE A 707 -3.55 -1.51 -16.88
C PHE A 707 -4.93 -2.13 -16.61
N VAL A 708 -5.97 -1.31 -16.64
CA VAL A 708 -7.36 -1.75 -16.47
C VAL A 708 -8.06 -1.63 -17.82
N PRO A 709 -8.22 -2.74 -18.56
CA PRO A 709 -9.00 -2.74 -19.80
C PRO A 709 -10.47 -2.34 -19.54
N LYS A 710 -11.13 -1.76 -20.52
CA LYS A 710 -12.58 -1.65 -20.43
C LYS A 710 -13.20 -3.05 -20.41
N ALA A 711 -14.21 -3.25 -19.57
CA ALA A 711 -14.79 -4.58 -19.35
C ALA A 711 -15.40 -5.19 -20.63
N ASP A 712 -15.93 -4.35 -21.51
CA ASP A 712 -16.55 -4.71 -22.81
C ASP A 712 -15.54 -4.75 -23.97
N ASP A 713 -14.31 -4.28 -23.78
CA ASP A 713 -13.26 -4.34 -24.80
C ASP A 713 -12.55 -5.71 -24.74
N LEU A 714 -12.96 -6.61 -25.57
CA LEU A 714 -12.39 -7.97 -25.73
C LEU A 714 -11.62 -8.10 -27.05
N ALA A 715 -11.40 -7.01 -27.78
CA ALA A 715 -10.81 -7.00 -29.11
C ALA A 715 -9.32 -7.33 -29.08
N LEU A 716 -8.91 -8.15 -30.04
CA LEU A 716 -7.53 -8.53 -30.28
C LEU A 716 -7.13 -8.20 -31.72
N GLY A 717 -5.87 -7.81 -31.92
CA GLY A 717 -5.38 -7.48 -33.25
C GLY A 717 -3.88 -7.63 -33.40
N VAL A 718 -3.44 -7.89 -34.65
CA VAL A 718 -2.04 -7.81 -35.05
C VAL A 718 -1.96 -7.18 -36.45
N GLN A 719 -1.03 -6.25 -36.65
CA GLN A 719 -0.82 -5.52 -37.89
C GLN A 719 0.67 -5.30 -38.14
N ALA A 720 1.04 -5.20 -39.42
CA ALA A 720 2.34 -4.70 -39.85
C ALA A 720 2.16 -3.35 -40.58
N LYS A 721 3.13 -2.44 -40.43
CA LYS A 721 3.14 -1.14 -41.10
C LYS A 721 4.54 -0.83 -41.63
N GLY A 722 4.63 -0.18 -42.80
CA GLY A 722 5.93 0.24 -43.39
C GLY A 722 6.74 -0.88 -44.01
N GLY A 723 6.28 -2.13 -43.94
CA GLY A 723 6.90 -3.32 -44.50
C GLY A 723 6.12 -4.56 -44.09
N ALA A 724 6.48 -5.70 -44.65
CA ALA A 724 5.92 -7.00 -44.28
C ALA A 724 6.78 -7.69 -43.23
N ALA A 725 6.16 -8.35 -42.26
CA ALA A 725 6.84 -9.17 -41.26
C ALA A 725 6.60 -10.68 -41.52
N LYS A 726 7.64 -11.51 -41.37
CA LYS A 726 7.55 -12.96 -41.52
C LYS A 726 7.35 -13.62 -40.15
N PHE A 727 6.24 -14.30 -39.95
CA PHE A 727 5.96 -15.03 -38.72
C PHE A 727 6.32 -16.48 -38.81
N SER A 728 7.09 -16.97 -37.86
CA SER A 728 7.33 -18.41 -37.63
C SER A 728 6.38 -18.98 -36.56
N ALA A 729 5.82 -18.15 -35.71
CA ALA A 729 4.75 -18.52 -34.78
C ALA A 729 3.85 -17.33 -34.50
N LEU A 730 2.52 -17.56 -34.45
CA LEU A 730 1.53 -16.58 -34.05
C LEU A 730 0.37 -17.32 -33.40
N GLN A 731 0.19 -17.08 -32.08
CA GLN A 731 -0.77 -17.81 -31.27
C GLN A 731 -1.48 -16.87 -30.28
N VAL A 732 -2.74 -17.16 -30.01
CA VAL A 732 -3.52 -16.58 -28.93
C VAL A 732 -4.10 -17.69 -28.08
N HIS A 733 -3.93 -17.60 -26.77
CA HIS A 733 -4.54 -18.52 -25.81
C HIS A 733 -5.57 -17.76 -24.97
N GLU A 734 -6.80 -18.28 -24.95
CA GLU A 734 -7.83 -17.86 -24.00
C GLU A 734 -7.52 -18.53 -22.66
N LEU A 735 -7.49 -17.73 -21.59
CA LEU A 735 -7.14 -18.22 -20.26
C LEU A 735 -8.40 -18.29 -19.38
N LYS A 736 -8.34 -19.17 -18.38
CA LYS A 736 -9.30 -19.24 -17.27
C LYS A 736 -8.72 -18.57 -16.01
N SER A 737 -9.59 -18.33 -15.06
CA SER A 737 -9.18 -17.89 -13.70
C SER A 737 -8.30 -18.95 -13.04
N ALA A 738 -7.26 -18.49 -12.32
CA ALA A 738 -6.47 -19.30 -11.40
C ALA A 738 -7.20 -19.55 -10.06
N TRP A 739 -8.21 -18.74 -9.77
CA TRP A 739 -9.04 -18.90 -8.59
C TRP A 739 -10.07 -20.00 -8.87
N GLY A 740 -9.89 -21.18 -8.27
CA GLY A 740 -10.82 -22.30 -8.41
C GLY A 740 -12.22 -21.98 -7.90
N ALA A 741 -13.24 -22.75 -8.31
CA ALA A 741 -14.54 -22.73 -7.62
C ALA A 741 -14.28 -23.23 -6.19
N GLN A 742 -14.38 -22.35 -5.22
CA GLN A 742 -14.37 -22.69 -3.81
C GLN A 742 -15.71 -23.29 -3.40
#